data_ca037f70de67c899a61a37c0a61c4d3f
#
_entry.id   ca037f70de67c899a61a37c0a61c4d3f
#
_cell.length_a   1.000
_cell.length_b   1.000
_cell.length_c   1.000
_cell.angle_alpha   90.00
_cell.angle_beta   90.00
_cell.angle_gamma   90.00
#
_symmetry.space_group_name_H-M   'P 1'
#
loop_
_entity.id
_entity.type
_entity.pdbx_description
1 polymer ?
#
loop_
_entity_poly.entity_id
_entity_poly.type
_entity_poly.pdbx_seq_one_letter_code
_entity_poly.pdbx_strand_id
1 'polypeptide(L)'
;MRTRLLVGALCVAPVLAQANAVPGTDVQIYEVTDIAYYGRQGAAYPNGEAGFMVGHSHCNRGTVNVPWAATNGSVMVDTYPRIAFLLARESGGRMVQISGQGHSKHSTIAFNFSNGPCVPCTASGGPFFFVGCSDTYGSGTNASQFYLGPNHEIDPWLGTWNPLGSYFDAGDPAVAGAAATDGVWSLTGSMVSAFGAVKNRIVVREQELLAGAQYYAQTQLVIVGEPVGARGNNQCNRPVSITGTGSGWSCAASGASAFGSVLTRWSGANWDLGGNGGDDGRFLVASKVTNPAAGSWHYEYAVQNVDNARAGASIRIPVDPAATVTGVGFRDVDGNALNDWTWTRTATELVFAAPAGNALEWNTFYNVWFDCSVAPGYGAVKVDQARVGPGNLTVDVLSEVPGGQPVARKESVGSSCGACTPVLYEIFGTPSGFDLANRSMTHTLAGGAYTIADTGAALIAPAGAVLPLTDDSETTVTLPFTLPYPGGSTTTLRVCSNGFVSPAASNGTGFTPSASGLLAGAPRWCAAWHDFNPAGSGSGPVRYEATPTEARVTFDGVNNYSGGGMATFQFRFQPNGTVHIVWGAMNPAGNGYGVGWSPGGVSVDPGMADLSAQLATPTSLCATAFLGVRLDASARPVLGTTIQWQTTGIPAGTGFGALLLATARATPPVDLTSLGMSGCQLHVVNPIASAYVPTGPTAQEPLAIPNAPALIGFVVVGQALTYSPPLTPLGFVTSNG
;
A
#
# COMPACT_ATOMS: atom_id res chain seq x y z
N MET A 1 -61.95 12.70 4.05
CA MET A 1 -60.62 12.14 3.77
C MET A 1 -59.55 13.10 4.26
N ARG A 2 -58.93 12.83 5.39
CA ARG A 2 -57.80 13.66 5.94
C ARG A 2 -56.52 12.89 5.71
N THR A 3 -55.70 13.36 4.76
CA THR A 3 -54.36 12.82 4.48
C THR A 3 -53.40 13.27 5.59
N ARG A 4 -52.89 12.34 6.36
CA ARG A 4 -51.81 12.61 7.32
C ARG A 4 -50.47 12.40 6.61
N LEU A 5 -49.73 13.48 6.44
CA LEU A 5 -48.32 13.43 6.04
C LEU A 5 -47.54 12.90 7.26
N LEU A 6 -46.96 11.72 7.13
CA LEU A 6 -45.92 11.24 8.05
C LEU A 6 -44.58 11.79 7.56
N VAL A 7 -44.07 12.78 8.26
CA VAL A 7 -42.66 13.21 8.12
C VAL A 7 -41.84 12.21 8.94
N GLY A 8 -41.20 11.27 8.23
CA GLY A 8 -40.18 10.41 8.79
C GLY A 8 -38.92 11.22 9.07
N ALA A 9 -38.61 11.46 10.33
CA ALA A 9 -37.31 11.98 10.73
C ALA A 9 -36.24 10.92 10.42
N LEU A 10 -35.38 11.20 9.44
CA LEU A 10 -34.13 10.48 9.27
C LEU A 10 -33.29 10.76 10.52
N CYS A 11 -33.20 9.82 11.44
CA CYS A 11 -32.10 9.79 12.42
C CYS A 11 -30.84 9.37 11.66
N VAL A 12 -30.14 10.34 11.12
CA VAL A 12 -28.69 10.19 10.83
C VAL A 12 -28.05 10.09 12.21
N ALA A 13 -27.61 8.91 12.61
CA ALA A 13 -26.76 8.79 13.78
C ALA A 13 -25.55 9.71 13.54
N PRO A 14 -25.25 10.64 14.45
CA PRO A 14 -24.06 11.45 14.29
C PRO A 14 -22.86 10.50 14.30
N VAL A 15 -22.08 10.49 13.25
CA VAL A 15 -20.71 9.98 13.31
C VAL A 15 -20.03 10.91 14.31
N LEU A 16 -19.84 10.45 15.55
CA LEU A 16 -19.09 11.19 16.55
C LEU A 16 -17.71 11.45 15.95
N ALA A 17 -17.40 12.72 15.73
CA ALA A 17 -16.08 13.11 15.25
C ALA A 17 -15.06 12.72 16.32
N GLN A 18 -13.93 12.15 15.91
CA GLN A 18 -12.82 11.87 16.81
C GLN A 18 -12.42 13.15 17.55
N ALA A 19 -12.25 13.07 18.87
CA ALA A 19 -12.11 14.24 19.76
C ALA A 19 -10.94 15.15 19.39
N ASN A 20 -9.83 14.58 18.85
CA ASN A 20 -8.63 15.34 18.48
C ASN A 20 -8.36 15.34 16.97
N ALA A 21 -9.35 15.04 16.13
CA ALA A 21 -9.14 14.97 14.69
C ALA A 21 -8.71 16.31 14.10
N VAL A 22 -7.63 16.30 13.33
CA VAL A 22 -7.11 17.43 12.56
C VAL A 22 -7.40 17.15 11.08
N PRO A 23 -8.38 17.82 10.47
CA PRO A 23 -8.71 17.60 9.07
C PRO A 23 -7.50 17.80 8.15
N GLY A 24 -7.29 16.85 7.26
CA GLY A 24 -6.15 16.87 6.33
C GLY A 24 -4.91 16.14 6.83
N THR A 25 -4.88 15.62 8.05
CA THR A 25 -3.81 14.71 8.50
C THR A 25 -4.01 13.34 7.84
N ASP A 26 -3.00 12.87 7.11
CA ASP A 26 -3.01 11.55 6.43
C ASP A 26 -1.57 11.11 6.16
N VAL A 27 -1.06 10.13 6.89
CA VAL A 27 0.28 9.57 6.69
C VAL A 27 0.18 8.10 6.31
N GLN A 28 0.60 7.79 5.10
CA GLN A 28 0.54 6.46 4.52
C GLN A 28 1.83 5.68 4.75
N ILE A 29 1.76 4.40 5.19
CA ILE A 29 2.84 3.44 4.99
C ILE A 29 2.65 2.81 3.61
N TYR A 30 3.55 3.05 2.67
CA TYR A 30 3.41 2.50 1.32
C TYR A 30 4.25 1.24 1.08
N GLU A 31 5.21 0.94 1.98
CA GLU A 31 6.05 -0.24 1.85
C GLU A 31 6.54 -0.76 3.20
N VAL A 32 6.57 -2.07 3.37
CA VAL A 32 7.44 -2.79 4.31
C VAL A 32 8.72 -3.11 3.56
N THR A 33 9.84 -2.44 3.90
CA THR A 33 11.07 -2.45 3.09
C THR A 33 11.89 -3.72 3.27
N ASP A 34 12.18 -4.05 4.51
CA ASP A 34 13.08 -5.14 4.88
C ASP A 34 12.71 -5.77 6.23
N ILE A 35 13.30 -6.90 6.52
CA ILE A 35 13.29 -7.57 7.82
C ILE A 35 14.71 -8.05 8.14
N ALA A 36 15.16 -7.87 9.38
CA ALA A 36 16.47 -8.31 9.82
C ALA A 36 16.41 -9.09 11.15
N TYR A 37 17.31 -10.06 11.29
CA TYR A 37 17.57 -10.81 12.51
C TYR A 37 18.67 -10.11 13.32
N TYR A 38 18.46 -9.98 14.63
CA TYR A 38 19.35 -9.23 15.52
C TYR A 38 20.06 -10.10 16.57
N GLY A 39 19.72 -11.37 16.65
CA GLY A 39 20.29 -12.31 17.60
C GLY A 39 19.23 -13.07 18.39
N ARG A 40 19.67 -13.89 19.29
CA ARG A 40 18.83 -14.77 20.14
C ARG A 40 19.20 -14.70 21.61
N GLN A 41 18.29 -15.17 22.45
CA GLN A 41 18.51 -15.36 23.89
C GLN A 41 17.85 -16.65 24.41
N GLY A 42 18.11 -16.97 25.66
CA GLY A 42 17.49 -18.09 26.38
C GLY A 42 18.11 -19.45 26.05
N ALA A 43 17.31 -20.50 26.15
CA ALA A 43 17.73 -21.88 26.04
C ALA A 43 18.28 -22.23 24.63
N ALA A 44 18.93 -23.38 24.51
CA ALA A 44 19.36 -23.89 23.21
C ALA A 44 18.19 -24.09 22.26
N TYR A 45 18.46 -23.90 20.95
CA TYR A 45 17.47 -24.14 19.89
C TYR A 45 16.81 -25.54 20.05
N PRO A 46 15.50 -25.66 19.89
CA PRO A 46 14.50 -24.67 19.44
C PRO A 46 13.79 -23.91 20.59
N ASN A 47 14.30 -23.96 21.81
CA ASN A 47 13.60 -23.46 23.02
C ASN A 47 14.01 -22.06 23.43
N GLY A 48 14.76 -21.34 22.60
CA GLY A 48 15.12 -19.94 22.79
C GLY A 48 14.16 -18.98 22.12
N GLU A 49 14.57 -17.71 22.15
CA GLU A 49 13.87 -16.60 21.50
C GLU A 49 14.79 -15.91 20.51
N ALA A 50 14.25 -15.53 19.38
CA ALA A 50 14.93 -14.79 18.32
C ALA A 50 14.37 -13.36 18.22
N GLY A 51 15.25 -12.37 18.07
CA GLY A 51 14.92 -10.97 17.89
C GLY A 51 14.94 -10.57 16.42
N PHE A 52 13.86 -9.95 15.96
CA PHE A 52 13.74 -9.40 14.61
C PHE A 52 13.36 -7.93 14.65
N MET A 53 13.50 -7.26 13.51
CA MET A 53 12.91 -5.96 13.28
C MET A 53 12.60 -5.76 11.80
N VAL A 54 11.60 -4.91 11.53
CA VAL A 54 11.04 -4.65 10.21
C VAL A 54 11.28 -3.19 9.86
N GLY A 55 11.68 -2.94 8.61
CA GLY A 55 11.76 -1.61 8.04
C GLY A 55 10.48 -1.24 7.30
N HIS A 56 10.24 0.07 7.13
CA HIS A 56 9.11 0.58 6.36
C HIS A 56 9.41 1.94 5.75
N SER A 57 8.70 2.25 4.68
CA SER A 57 8.66 3.58 4.07
C SER A 57 7.26 4.16 4.21
N HIS A 58 7.21 5.46 4.49
CA HIS A 58 5.97 6.18 4.69
C HIS A 58 6.03 7.56 4.04
N CYS A 59 4.85 8.17 3.77
CA CYS A 59 4.78 9.50 3.21
C CYS A 59 3.55 10.27 3.72
N ASN A 60 3.67 11.59 3.82
CA ASN A 60 2.56 12.47 4.18
C ASN A 60 1.77 12.83 2.91
N ARG A 61 0.64 12.17 2.68
CA ARG A 61 -0.29 12.46 1.58
C ARG A 61 -1.43 13.40 1.97
N GLY A 62 -1.42 13.85 3.21
CA GLY A 62 -2.38 14.80 3.74
C GLY A 62 -2.20 16.22 3.19
N THR A 63 -2.89 17.16 3.81
CA THR A 63 -2.81 18.60 3.46
C THR A 63 -2.22 19.45 4.57
N VAL A 64 -1.80 18.81 5.67
CA VAL A 64 -1.16 19.46 6.83
C VAL A 64 0.15 18.78 7.19
N ASN A 65 1.08 19.54 7.75
CA ASN A 65 2.33 19.00 8.27
C ASN A 65 2.08 18.30 9.60
N VAL A 66 2.75 17.17 9.84
CA VAL A 66 2.58 16.35 11.03
C VAL A 66 3.79 16.54 11.95
N PRO A 67 3.62 16.80 13.27
CA PRO A 67 4.71 16.79 14.24
C PRO A 67 5.43 15.44 14.20
N TRP A 68 6.78 15.44 14.19
CA TRP A 68 7.55 14.20 14.01
C TRP A 68 8.66 14.00 15.05
N ALA A 69 9.23 15.07 15.58
CA ALA A 69 10.32 14.95 16.54
C ALA A 69 9.82 14.50 17.92
N ALA A 70 10.51 13.51 18.51
CA ALA A 70 10.17 12.95 19.81
C ALA A 70 10.41 13.90 21.00
N THR A 71 11.31 14.85 20.84
CA THR A 71 11.67 15.77 21.92
C THR A 71 11.77 17.20 21.42
N ASN A 72 11.49 18.13 22.32
CA ASN A 72 11.85 19.54 22.20
C ASN A 72 12.98 19.83 23.20
N GLY A 73 14.24 19.82 22.74
CA GLY A 73 15.38 19.72 23.61
C GLY A 73 15.45 18.34 24.29
N SER A 74 15.53 18.29 25.61
CA SER A 74 15.48 17.04 26.38
C SER A 74 14.07 16.67 26.88
N VAL A 75 13.08 17.55 26.72
CA VAL A 75 11.71 17.31 27.13
C VAL A 75 10.96 16.53 26.04
N MET A 76 10.33 15.42 26.43
CA MET A 76 9.52 14.62 25.52
C MET A 76 8.19 15.31 25.24
N VAL A 77 7.70 15.14 24.01
CA VAL A 77 6.35 15.60 23.59
C VAL A 77 5.40 14.43 23.44
N ASP A 78 4.11 14.68 23.45
CA ASP A 78 3.06 13.65 23.39
C ASP A 78 2.47 13.41 22.00
N THR A 79 2.92 14.17 20.99
CA THR A 79 2.26 14.27 19.68
C THR A 79 3.02 13.66 18.51
N TYR A 80 4.22 13.15 18.71
CA TYR A 80 4.98 12.53 17.61
C TYR A 80 4.47 11.11 17.30
N PRO A 81 4.71 10.60 16.07
CA PRO A 81 4.24 9.29 15.66
C PRO A 81 4.94 8.13 16.36
N ARG A 82 4.22 7.02 16.48
CA ARG A 82 4.73 5.72 16.94
C ARG A 82 4.49 4.69 15.86
N ILE A 83 5.43 3.77 15.74
CA ILE A 83 5.41 2.71 14.74
C ILE A 83 5.41 1.37 15.47
N ALA A 84 4.33 0.62 15.35
CA ALA A 84 4.23 -0.73 15.90
C ALA A 84 4.51 -1.79 14.84
N PHE A 85 4.94 -2.97 15.28
CA PHE A 85 5.35 -4.07 14.44
C PHE A 85 4.74 -5.38 14.92
N LEU A 86 4.49 -6.32 14.00
CA LEU A 86 4.22 -7.71 14.35
C LEU A 86 4.72 -8.67 13.26
N LEU A 87 4.91 -9.93 13.65
CA LEU A 87 5.15 -11.04 12.74
C LEU A 87 4.04 -12.07 12.89
N ALA A 88 3.54 -12.54 11.75
CA ALA A 88 2.54 -13.60 11.68
C ALA A 88 3.03 -14.76 10.81
N ARG A 89 2.45 -15.92 11.04
CA ARG A 89 2.70 -17.16 10.28
C ARG A 89 1.39 -17.78 9.85
N GLU A 90 1.31 -18.16 8.57
CA GLU A 90 0.26 -19.05 8.07
C GLU A 90 0.82 -20.45 7.92
N SER A 91 0.19 -21.42 8.59
CA SER A 91 0.59 -22.82 8.60
C SER A 91 -0.58 -23.69 8.99
N GLY A 92 -0.77 -24.83 8.31
CA GLY A 92 -1.88 -25.76 8.60
C GLY A 92 -3.27 -25.14 8.44
N GLY A 93 -3.40 -24.12 7.59
CA GLY A 93 -4.67 -23.42 7.36
C GLY A 93 -5.01 -22.31 8.37
N ARG A 94 -4.17 -22.09 9.39
CA ARG A 94 -4.33 -21.07 10.44
C ARG A 94 -3.32 -19.94 10.27
N MET A 95 -3.78 -18.71 10.47
CA MET A 95 -2.94 -17.53 10.59
C MET A 95 -2.75 -17.19 12.07
N VAL A 96 -1.52 -17.17 12.56
CA VAL A 96 -1.20 -16.90 13.96
C VAL A 96 -0.18 -15.77 14.09
N GLN A 97 -0.33 -14.90 15.08
CA GLN A 97 0.74 -14.01 15.48
C GLN A 97 1.81 -14.82 16.24
N ILE A 98 3.06 -14.68 15.82
CA ILE A 98 4.21 -15.37 16.43
C ILE A 98 5.12 -14.41 17.20
N SER A 99 4.97 -13.11 17.02
CA SER A 99 5.61 -12.09 17.83
C SER A 99 4.83 -11.85 19.13
N GLY A 100 5.51 -11.63 20.25
CA GLY A 100 4.88 -11.21 21.49
C GLY A 100 4.21 -9.85 21.37
N GLN A 101 3.49 -9.43 22.41
CA GLN A 101 3.05 -8.04 22.59
C GLN A 101 4.29 -7.15 22.65
N GLY A 102 4.35 -6.15 21.76
CA GLY A 102 5.60 -5.54 21.43
C GLY A 102 5.87 -4.18 22.05
N HIS A 103 6.97 -3.63 21.60
CA HIS A 103 7.36 -2.25 21.79
C HIS A 103 7.19 -1.52 20.45
N SER A 104 6.79 -0.26 20.52
CA SER A 104 6.71 0.63 19.37
C SER A 104 7.96 1.47 19.25
N LYS A 105 8.37 1.72 18.02
CA LYS A 105 9.39 2.71 17.70
C LYS A 105 8.80 4.10 17.88
N HIS A 106 9.33 4.88 18.78
CA HIS A 106 9.06 6.30 18.88
C HIS A 106 9.88 7.02 17.80
N SER A 107 9.23 7.89 17.03
CA SER A 107 9.87 8.58 15.91
C SER A 107 10.98 9.50 16.41
N THR A 108 11.93 9.82 15.54
CA THR A 108 13.09 10.64 15.90
C THR A 108 13.05 11.99 15.20
N ILE A 109 13.24 11.98 13.90
CA ILE A 109 13.26 13.16 13.02
C ILE A 109 12.78 12.72 11.63
N ALA A 110 12.10 13.60 10.91
CA ALA A 110 11.75 13.37 9.52
C ALA A 110 12.86 13.87 8.60
N PHE A 111 13.31 13.03 7.67
CA PHE A 111 14.27 13.44 6.64
C PHE A 111 13.60 14.22 5.51
N ASN A 112 12.31 14.02 5.27
CA ASN A 112 11.53 14.73 4.25
C ASN A 112 12.11 14.57 2.84
N PHE A 113 12.22 13.33 2.37
CA PHE A 113 12.68 13.03 1.03
C PHE A 113 11.59 13.29 -0.01
N SER A 114 12.01 13.67 -1.22
CA SER A 114 11.12 13.88 -2.38
C SER A 114 11.01 12.66 -3.30
N ASN A 115 11.37 11.47 -2.82
CA ASN A 115 11.45 10.23 -3.59
C ASN A 115 10.31 9.24 -3.33
N GLY A 116 9.31 9.60 -2.52
CA GLY A 116 8.15 8.74 -2.24
C GLY A 116 6.95 9.02 -3.15
N PRO A 117 5.86 8.25 -3.01
CA PRO A 117 4.67 8.37 -3.86
C PRO A 117 3.78 9.60 -3.54
N CYS A 118 4.06 10.35 -2.47
CA CYS A 118 3.27 11.50 -2.02
C CYS A 118 3.90 12.82 -2.47
N VAL A 119 4.16 13.04 -3.71
CA VAL A 119 4.81 14.25 -4.24
C VAL A 119 3.81 15.40 -4.50
N PRO A 120 4.26 16.69 -4.54
CA PRO A 120 5.64 17.18 -4.39
C PRO A 120 6.04 17.43 -2.94
N CYS A 121 7.28 17.09 -2.57
CA CYS A 121 7.91 17.49 -1.32
C CYS A 121 8.81 18.71 -1.55
N THR A 122 8.61 19.80 -0.81
CA THR A 122 9.36 21.04 -0.96
C THR A 122 10.22 21.38 0.27
N ALA A 123 10.26 20.49 1.25
CA ALA A 123 10.97 20.70 2.51
C ALA A 123 12.20 19.78 2.62
N SER A 124 13.07 20.09 3.54
CA SER A 124 14.18 19.25 3.99
C SER A 124 14.00 18.89 5.46
N GLY A 125 14.72 17.91 5.98
CA GLY A 125 14.59 17.37 7.33
C GLY A 125 14.29 18.33 8.46
N GLY A 126 13.66 17.85 9.52
CA GLY A 126 13.28 18.69 10.65
C GLY A 126 12.30 18.03 11.62
N PRO A 127 11.69 18.83 12.52
CA PRO A 127 10.78 18.33 13.54
C PRO A 127 9.37 18.03 13.00
N PHE A 128 9.09 18.38 11.75
CA PHE A 128 7.82 18.09 11.09
C PHE A 128 8.00 17.20 9.87
N PHE A 129 7.01 16.35 9.63
CA PHE A 129 6.86 15.62 8.39
C PHE A 129 5.96 16.40 7.46
N PHE A 130 6.58 16.99 6.44
CA PHE A 130 5.91 17.93 5.57
C PHE A 130 5.04 17.23 4.53
N VAL A 131 4.00 17.94 4.09
CA VAL A 131 3.09 17.49 3.02
C VAL A 131 3.87 17.10 1.78
N GLY A 132 3.52 15.97 1.16
CA GLY A 132 4.15 15.45 -0.04
C GLY A 132 5.51 14.77 0.19
N CYS A 133 6.06 14.83 1.40
CA CYS A 133 7.35 14.25 1.71
C CYS A 133 7.25 12.79 2.14
N SER A 134 8.34 12.05 1.95
CA SER A 134 8.49 10.67 2.38
C SER A 134 9.69 10.49 3.31
N ASP A 135 9.68 9.40 4.05
CA ASP A 135 10.81 8.96 4.86
C ASP A 135 10.86 7.43 4.92
N THR A 136 12.02 6.89 5.23
CA THR A 136 12.26 5.46 5.34
C THR A 136 13.01 5.14 6.63
N TYR A 137 12.39 4.31 7.46
CA TYR A 137 13.03 3.73 8.61
C TYR A 137 13.33 2.26 8.31
N GLY A 138 14.55 1.96 7.86
CA GLY A 138 15.00 0.58 7.67
C GLY A 138 15.00 -0.21 8.99
N SER A 139 15.05 -1.54 8.89
CA SER A 139 15.03 -2.43 10.06
C SER A 139 16.10 -2.05 11.09
N GLY A 140 17.29 -1.58 10.65
CA GLY A 140 18.35 -1.10 11.53
C GLY A 140 17.96 0.13 12.35
N THR A 141 17.31 1.11 11.74
CA THR A 141 16.80 2.30 12.43
C THR A 141 15.71 1.94 13.42
N ASN A 142 14.77 1.07 13.02
CA ASN A 142 13.67 0.63 13.89
C ASN A 142 14.17 -0.25 15.04
N ALA A 143 15.25 -1.00 14.86
CA ALA A 143 15.86 -1.86 15.89
C ALA A 143 16.60 -1.12 16.99
N SER A 144 16.73 0.21 16.90
CA SER A 144 17.41 1.01 17.94
C SER A 144 16.60 0.97 19.25
N GLN A 145 17.07 0.16 20.18
CA GLN A 145 16.41 -0.08 21.47
C GLN A 145 16.27 1.19 22.33
N PHE A 146 17.06 2.22 22.04
CA PHE A 146 16.94 3.53 22.67
C PHE A 146 15.59 4.21 22.42
N TYR A 147 14.93 3.91 21.28
CA TYR A 147 13.66 4.51 20.89
C TYR A 147 12.49 3.52 20.93
N LEU A 148 12.66 2.34 21.52
CA LEU A 148 11.61 1.33 21.60
C LEU A 148 10.95 1.40 22.99
N GLY A 149 9.73 1.90 23.03
CA GLY A 149 8.90 1.98 24.24
C GLY A 149 7.71 1.01 24.21
N PRO A 150 7.16 0.66 25.38
CA PRO A 150 6.09 -0.34 25.47
C PRO A 150 4.77 0.17 24.86
N ASN A 151 4.06 -0.71 24.16
CA ASN A 151 2.81 -0.37 23.49
C ASN A 151 1.70 0.08 24.45
N HIS A 152 1.66 -0.42 25.68
CA HIS A 152 0.61 -0.12 26.64
C HIS A 152 0.59 1.34 27.14
N GLU A 153 1.67 2.10 26.91
CA GLU A 153 1.75 3.53 27.21
C GLU A 153 1.07 4.43 26.17
N ILE A 154 0.65 3.86 25.05
CA ILE A 154 0.16 4.60 23.89
C ILE A 154 -1.36 4.43 23.78
N ASP A 155 -2.10 5.53 23.61
CA ASP A 155 -3.46 5.50 23.10
C ASP A 155 -3.40 5.43 21.55
N PRO A 156 -3.67 4.27 20.95
CA PRO A 156 -3.52 4.09 19.51
C PRO A 156 -4.64 4.77 18.71
N TRP A 157 -5.77 5.09 19.35
CA TRP A 157 -6.88 5.77 18.70
C TRP A 157 -6.69 7.29 18.66
N LEU A 158 -6.35 7.90 19.79
CA LEU A 158 -6.08 9.33 19.85
C LEU A 158 -4.71 9.70 19.30
N GLY A 159 -3.79 8.73 19.22
CA GLY A 159 -2.42 8.96 18.79
C GLY A 159 -1.57 9.66 19.84
N THR A 160 -1.97 9.60 21.11
CA THR A 160 -1.31 10.26 22.24
C THR A 160 -0.66 9.27 23.19
N TRP A 161 0.15 9.76 24.10
CA TRP A 161 0.72 9.06 25.23
C TRP A 161 1.08 10.04 26.34
N ASN A 162 1.32 9.57 27.53
CA ASN A 162 1.80 10.43 28.60
C ASN A 162 3.32 10.26 28.79
N PRO A 163 4.15 11.27 28.48
CA PRO A 163 5.60 11.19 28.73
C PRO A 163 5.94 11.11 30.22
N LEU A 164 5.14 11.71 31.09
CA LEU A 164 5.40 11.74 32.54
C LEU A 164 5.26 10.34 33.15
N GLY A 165 6.31 9.84 33.75
CA GLY A 165 6.36 8.50 34.34
C GLY A 165 6.47 7.36 33.31
N SER A 166 6.68 7.68 32.03
CA SER A 166 6.85 6.69 30.98
C SER A 166 8.15 5.90 31.12
N TYR A 167 8.27 4.83 30.35
CA TYR A 167 9.49 4.04 30.24
C TYR A 167 10.74 4.90 29.95
N PHE A 168 10.60 5.92 29.14
CA PHE A 168 11.72 6.81 28.80
C PHE A 168 12.03 7.82 29.91
N ASP A 169 11.03 8.25 30.66
CA ASP A 169 11.18 9.14 31.81
C ASP A 169 11.79 8.39 33.01
N ALA A 170 11.29 7.21 33.31
CA ALA A 170 11.78 6.40 34.40
C ALA A 170 13.16 5.74 34.13
N GLY A 171 13.48 5.48 32.85
CA GLY A 171 14.65 4.66 32.47
C GLY A 171 14.40 3.15 32.60
N ASP A 172 15.39 2.29 32.23
CA ASP A 172 15.31 0.84 32.33
C ASP A 172 16.68 0.21 32.69
N PRO A 173 16.88 -0.32 33.88
CA PRO A 173 15.95 -0.24 35.02
C PRO A 173 15.71 1.21 35.47
N ALA A 174 14.59 1.44 36.13
CA ALA A 174 14.25 2.77 36.62
C ALA A 174 15.44 3.41 37.36
N VAL A 175 15.74 4.67 37.03
CA VAL A 175 16.90 5.38 37.58
C VAL A 175 16.59 5.78 39.03
N ALA A 176 17.33 5.23 39.99
CA ALA A 176 17.14 5.57 41.39
C ALA A 176 17.40 7.06 41.65
N GLY A 177 16.41 7.75 42.20
CA GLY A 177 16.52 9.18 42.52
C GLY A 177 16.28 10.12 41.33
N ALA A 178 16.00 9.62 40.12
CA ALA A 178 15.48 10.42 39.04
C ALA A 178 14.05 10.86 39.40
N ALA A 179 13.68 12.09 39.03
CA ALA A 179 12.29 12.53 39.09
C ALA A 179 11.53 11.85 37.96
N ALA A 180 11.04 10.63 38.21
CA ALA A 180 10.33 9.80 37.25
C ALA A 180 9.01 10.40 36.72
N THR A 181 8.81 11.70 36.87
CA THR A 181 7.61 12.43 36.48
C THR A 181 7.94 13.86 36.05
N ASP A 182 9.13 14.08 35.47
CA ASP A 182 9.52 15.39 34.94
C ASP A 182 9.42 15.51 33.41
N GLY A 183 9.13 14.40 32.71
CA GLY A 183 8.98 14.36 31.25
C GLY A 183 10.32 14.46 30.50
N VAL A 184 11.44 14.35 31.21
CA VAL A 184 12.77 14.36 30.61
C VAL A 184 13.21 12.93 30.29
N TRP A 185 13.84 12.73 29.15
CA TRP A 185 14.34 11.43 28.70
C TRP A 185 15.47 10.93 29.59
N SER A 186 15.19 9.96 30.46
CA SER A 186 16.13 9.38 31.42
C SER A 186 16.77 8.06 30.97
N LEU A 187 16.22 7.40 29.94
CA LEU A 187 16.84 6.23 29.33
C LEU A 187 18.16 6.63 28.67
N THR A 188 19.28 6.08 29.12
CA THR A 188 20.61 6.45 28.63
C THR A 188 21.19 5.45 27.64
N GLY A 189 22.13 5.90 26.79
CA GLY A 189 22.85 5.01 25.88
C GLY A 189 23.62 3.89 26.60
N SER A 190 24.11 4.13 27.82
CA SER A 190 24.78 3.10 28.65
C SER A 190 23.81 2.01 29.13
N MET A 191 22.57 2.36 29.48
CA MET A 191 21.52 1.38 29.79
C MET A 191 21.22 0.52 28.58
N VAL A 192 20.99 1.16 27.42
CA VAL A 192 20.69 0.45 26.17
C VAL A 192 21.84 -0.44 25.72
N SER A 193 23.10 -0.05 25.93
CA SER A 193 24.25 -0.87 25.56
C SER A 193 24.36 -2.18 26.37
N ALA A 194 23.70 -2.24 27.53
CA ALA A 194 23.59 -3.45 28.34
C ALA A 194 22.43 -4.38 27.92
N PHE A 195 21.57 -3.95 26.98
CA PHE A 195 20.44 -4.75 26.53
C PHE A 195 20.91 -5.95 25.70
N GLY A 196 20.24 -7.09 25.90
CA GLY A 196 20.40 -8.25 25.02
C GLY A 196 19.82 -7.99 23.62
N ALA A 197 20.19 -8.85 22.69
CA ALA A 197 19.84 -8.72 21.27
C ALA A 197 18.33 -8.71 20.98
N VAL A 198 17.50 -9.28 21.84
CA VAL A 198 16.04 -9.39 21.62
C VAL A 198 15.24 -8.36 22.39
N LYS A 199 15.80 -7.74 23.44
CA LYS A 199 15.05 -6.84 24.32
C LYS A 199 14.38 -5.70 23.53
N ASN A 200 13.10 -5.47 23.77
CA ASN A 200 12.26 -4.44 23.14
C ASN A 200 12.09 -4.56 21.61
N ARG A 201 12.69 -5.55 20.96
CA ARG A 201 12.48 -5.84 19.53
C ARG A 201 11.29 -6.78 19.33
N ILE A 202 11.01 -7.14 18.11
CA ILE A 202 10.07 -8.24 17.80
C ILE A 202 10.70 -9.53 18.33
N VAL A 203 10.10 -10.11 19.36
CA VAL A 203 10.55 -11.36 19.98
C VAL A 203 9.70 -12.51 19.47
N VAL A 204 10.35 -13.54 18.94
CA VAL A 204 9.70 -14.75 18.42
C VAL A 204 10.32 -15.96 19.12
N ARG A 205 9.50 -16.83 19.69
CA ARG A 205 9.96 -18.14 20.18
C ARG A 205 10.43 -18.99 19.00
N GLU A 206 11.63 -19.54 19.07
CA GLU A 206 12.24 -20.26 17.94
C GLU A 206 11.42 -21.45 17.48
N GLN A 207 10.64 -22.08 18.34
CA GLN A 207 9.70 -23.16 18.01
C GLN A 207 8.53 -22.71 17.12
N GLU A 208 8.27 -21.40 17.01
CA GLU A 208 7.28 -20.84 16.10
C GLU A 208 7.83 -20.65 14.68
N LEU A 209 9.13 -20.78 14.48
CA LEU A 209 9.80 -20.64 13.20
C LEU A 209 9.85 -22.00 12.48
N LEU A 210 8.74 -22.34 11.81
CA LEU A 210 8.53 -23.63 11.17
C LEU A 210 9.05 -23.62 9.72
N ALA A 211 9.77 -24.66 9.34
CA ALA A 211 10.20 -24.82 7.95
C ALA A 211 9.00 -24.95 7.00
N GLY A 212 9.05 -24.23 5.88
CA GLY A 212 8.00 -24.26 4.85
C GLY A 212 6.72 -23.48 5.18
N ALA A 213 6.64 -22.81 6.33
CA ALA A 213 5.54 -21.92 6.66
C ALA A 213 5.64 -20.60 5.86
N GLN A 214 4.49 -19.94 5.66
CA GLN A 214 4.44 -18.58 5.11
C GLN A 214 4.49 -17.58 6.26
N TYR A 215 5.39 -16.60 6.15
CA TYR A 215 5.54 -15.55 7.15
C TYR A 215 5.14 -14.21 6.56
N TYR A 216 4.62 -13.34 7.43
CA TYR A 216 4.21 -11.99 7.07
C TYR A 216 4.67 -11.02 8.15
N ALA A 217 5.24 -9.89 7.72
CA ALA A 217 5.55 -8.76 8.57
C ALA A 217 4.49 -7.68 8.40
N GLN A 218 4.12 -7.01 9.49
CA GLN A 218 3.24 -5.85 9.47
C GLN A 218 3.87 -4.69 10.23
N THR A 219 3.67 -3.48 9.70
CA THR A 219 3.95 -2.22 10.40
C THR A 219 2.68 -1.40 10.49
N GLN A 220 2.54 -0.64 11.58
CA GLN A 220 1.40 0.24 11.82
C GLN A 220 1.86 1.57 12.36
N LEU A 221 1.43 2.67 11.72
CA LEU A 221 1.60 4.03 12.24
C LEU A 221 0.46 4.40 13.18
N VAL A 222 0.81 5.12 14.24
CA VAL A 222 -0.12 5.81 15.13
C VAL A 222 0.19 7.30 15.03
N ILE A 223 -0.75 8.06 14.48
CA ILE A 223 -0.59 9.49 14.18
C ILE A 223 -1.62 10.29 14.98
N VAL A 224 -1.15 11.28 15.72
CA VAL A 224 -2.05 12.18 16.45
C VAL A 224 -2.92 13.00 15.47
N GLY A 225 -4.20 13.09 15.78
CA GLY A 225 -5.13 13.92 15.01
C GLY A 225 -5.55 13.36 13.64
N GLU A 226 -5.09 12.18 13.25
CA GLU A 226 -5.48 11.61 11.96
C GLU A 226 -6.93 11.13 11.98
N PRO A 227 -7.79 11.65 11.07
CA PRO A 227 -9.20 11.26 11.02
C PRO A 227 -9.37 9.77 10.69
N VAL A 228 -10.39 9.13 11.24
CA VAL A 228 -10.66 7.69 11.04
C VAL A 228 -10.75 7.30 9.55
N GLY A 229 -11.27 8.19 8.71
CA GLY A 229 -11.38 7.97 7.25
C GLY A 229 -10.03 7.92 6.52
N ALA A 230 -8.95 8.48 7.10
CA ALA A 230 -7.60 8.45 6.54
C ALA A 230 -6.80 7.20 6.96
N ARG A 231 -7.16 6.54 8.08
CA ARG A 231 -6.38 5.44 8.68
C ARG A 231 -6.37 4.11 7.92
N GLY A 232 -7.01 4.03 6.75
CA GLY A 232 -7.00 2.81 5.94
C GLY A 232 -5.62 2.44 5.38
N ASN A 233 -4.68 3.39 5.35
CA ASN A 233 -3.32 3.26 4.84
C ASN A 233 -2.23 3.29 5.93
N ASN A 234 -2.61 3.32 7.22
CA ASN A 234 -1.68 3.33 8.36
C ASN A 234 -1.10 1.97 8.68
N GLN A 235 -1.68 0.90 8.18
CA GLN A 235 -1.14 -0.44 8.27
C GLN A 235 -0.65 -0.90 6.91
N CYS A 236 0.51 -1.54 6.91
CA CYS A 236 1.07 -2.18 5.73
C CYS A 236 1.68 -3.51 6.13
N ASN A 237 1.46 -4.52 5.30
CA ASN A 237 1.97 -5.86 5.50
C ASN A 237 2.70 -6.37 4.25
N ARG A 238 3.66 -7.29 4.44
CA ARG A 238 4.42 -7.90 3.35
C ARG A 238 4.75 -9.35 3.68
N PRO A 239 4.70 -10.27 2.70
CA PRO A 239 5.28 -11.59 2.86
C PRO A 239 6.78 -11.48 3.12
N VAL A 240 7.29 -12.34 4.02
CA VAL A 240 8.74 -12.42 4.33
C VAL A 240 9.18 -13.88 4.36
N SER A 241 10.42 -14.13 4.03
CA SER A 241 11.06 -15.42 4.24
C SER A 241 11.87 -15.40 5.52
N ILE A 242 11.74 -16.43 6.35
CA ILE A 242 12.56 -16.66 7.54
C ILE A 242 13.04 -18.11 7.47
N THR A 243 14.34 -18.31 7.40
CA THR A 243 14.98 -19.63 7.26
C THR A 243 16.21 -19.73 8.15
N GLY A 244 16.61 -20.93 8.50
CA GLY A 244 17.77 -21.18 9.35
C GLY A 244 17.41 -21.82 10.70
N THR A 245 18.32 -21.79 11.64
CA THR A 245 18.15 -22.33 12.99
C THR A 245 19.10 -21.65 13.98
N GLY A 246 18.73 -21.55 15.24
CA GLY A 246 19.57 -21.05 16.32
C GLY A 246 20.13 -19.64 16.05
N SER A 247 21.44 -19.48 15.99
CA SER A 247 22.07 -18.19 15.69
C SER A 247 22.22 -17.87 14.20
N GLY A 248 21.76 -18.74 13.33
CA GLY A 248 21.89 -18.64 11.86
C GLY A 248 20.59 -18.31 11.13
N TRP A 249 19.67 -17.56 11.74
CA TRP A 249 18.46 -17.12 11.06
C TRP A 249 18.77 -16.12 9.95
N SER A 250 18.22 -16.39 8.76
CA SER A 250 18.24 -15.51 7.60
C SER A 250 16.83 -15.08 7.29
N CYS A 251 16.62 -13.81 6.99
CA CYS A 251 15.32 -13.28 6.64
C CYS A 251 15.42 -12.23 5.54
N ALA A 252 14.36 -12.17 4.71
CA ALA A 252 14.24 -11.22 3.63
C ALA A 252 12.77 -10.90 3.33
N ALA A 253 12.50 -9.72 2.80
CA ALA A 253 11.20 -9.42 2.21
C ALA A 253 10.98 -10.29 0.97
N SER A 254 9.74 -10.80 0.78
CA SER A 254 9.38 -11.66 -0.36
C SER A 254 7.99 -11.25 -0.88
N GLY A 255 7.88 -10.87 -2.15
CA GLY A 255 6.61 -10.40 -2.70
C GLY A 255 6.27 -8.93 -2.37
N ALA A 256 5.10 -8.49 -2.82
CA ALA A 256 4.66 -7.08 -2.72
C ALA A 256 4.05 -6.75 -1.36
N SER A 257 4.24 -5.49 -0.93
CA SER A 257 3.51 -4.89 0.19
C SER A 257 2.02 -4.71 -0.13
N ALA A 258 1.17 -4.71 0.89
CA ALA A 258 -0.25 -4.38 0.77
C ALA A 258 -0.71 -3.60 2.00
N PHE A 259 -1.69 -2.73 1.81
CA PHE A 259 -2.33 -2.01 2.91
C PHE A 259 -3.18 -2.92 3.79
N GLY A 260 -3.35 -2.50 5.03
CA GLY A 260 -4.19 -3.16 6.02
C GLY A 260 -3.47 -4.22 6.85
N SER A 261 -4.27 -4.90 7.67
CA SER A 261 -3.83 -5.95 8.57
C SER A 261 -3.25 -7.16 7.80
N VAL A 262 -2.28 -7.82 8.40
CA VAL A 262 -1.78 -9.13 7.94
C VAL A 262 -2.88 -10.17 7.82
N LEU A 263 -3.97 -10.08 8.57
CA LEU A 263 -5.12 -10.98 8.50
C LEU A 263 -5.84 -10.93 7.13
N THR A 264 -5.67 -9.86 6.36
CA THR A 264 -6.18 -9.78 4.99
C THR A 264 -5.45 -10.72 4.02
N ARG A 265 -4.27 -11.24 4.41
CA ARG A 265 -3.50 -12.24 3.66
C ARG A 265 -3.91 -13.68 3.96
N TRP A 266 -4.71 -13.92 4.98
CA TRP A 266 -5.10 -15.28 5.37
C TRP A 266 -5.95 -15.94 4.27
N SER A 267 -5.38 -16.93 3.62
CA SER A 267 -5.97 -17.57 2.44
C SER A 267 -7.31 -18.22 2.77
N GLY A 268 -8.36 -17.84 2.07
CA GLY A 268 -9.72 -18.37 2.22
C GLY A 268 -10.45 -17.89 3.48
N ALA A 269 -9.91 -16.89 4.22
CA ALA A 269 -10.62 -16.26 5.31
C ALA A 269 -11.47 -15.08 4.83
N ASN A 270 -12.56 -14.82 5.53
CA ASN A 270 -13.36 -13.61 5.44
C ASN A 270 -13.02 -12.71 6.64
N TRP A 271 -13.04 -11.41 6.46
CA TRP A 271 -12.76 -10.48 7.54
C TRP A 271 -13.65 -9.24 7.49
N ASP A 272 -13.88 -8.66 8.65
CA ASP A 272 -14.57 -7.38 8.78
C ASP A 272 -13.97 -6.56 9.93
N LEU A 273 -14.24 -5.25 9.93
CA LEU A 273 -13.73 -4.29 10.90
C LEU A 273 -14.92 -3.62 11.61
N GLY A 274 -14.87 -3.54 12.93
CA GLY A 274 -15.92 -2.91 13.75
C GLY A 274 -15.37 -1.97 14.80
N GLY A 275 -16.18 -0.97 15.16
CA GLY A 275 -15.98 -0.06 16.27
C GLY A 275 -17.32 0.14 17.00
N ASN A 276 -17.28 0.67 18.22
CA ASN A 276 -18.49 0.82 19.04
C ASN A 276 -19.21 2.16 18.88
N GLY A 277 -18.76 3.01 17.93
CA GLY A 277 -19.30 4.36 17.73
C GLY A 277 -18.82 5.39 18.76
N GLY A 278 -18.02 4.99 19.74
CA GLY A 278 -17.31 5.87 20.66
C GLY A 278 -15.91 6.24 20.14
N ASP A 279 -15.19 7.02 20.93
CA ASP A 279 -13.86 7.52 20.60
C ASP A 279 -12.75 6.64 21.21
N ASP A 280 -12.77 5.34 20.93
CA ASP A 280 -11.90 4.34 21.57
C ASP A 280 -11.33 3.25 20.64
N GLY A 281 -11.69 3.20 19.35
CA GLY A 281 -11.00 2.41 18.35
C GLY A 281 -11.71 1.14 17.87
N ARG A 282 -10.97 0.30 17.12
CA ARG A 282 -11.54 -0.75 16.26
C ARG A 282 -10.93 -2.12 16.51
N PHE A 283 -11.76 -3.17 16.27
CA PHE A 283 -11.31 -4.56 16.16
C PHE A 283 -11.56 -5.10 14.76
N LEU A 284 -10.69 -5.98 14.30
CA LEU A 284 -10.84 -6.77 13.08
C LEU A 284 -11.06 -8.23 13.47
N VAL A 285 -12.09 -8.85 12.91
CA VAL A 285 -12.34 -10.30 13.05
C VAL A 285 -12.17 -10.93 11.67
N ALA A 286 -11.20 -11.83 11.56
CA ALA A 286 -11.06 -12.72 10.42
C ALA A 286 -11.58 -14.11 10.78
N SER A 287 -12.35 -14.74 9.91
CA SER A 287 -12.89 -16.08 10.10
C SER A 287 -12.62 -16.96 8.88
N LYS A 288 -12.31 -18.22 9.13
CA LYS A 288 -12.17 -19.27 8.12
C LYS A 288 -12.96 -20.47 8.55
N VAL A 289 -13.96 -20.84 7.74
CA VAL A 289 -14.81 -21.99 8.04
C VAL A 289 -14.59 -23.09 7.00
N THR A 290 -14.38 -24.31 7.46
CA THR A 290 -14.19 -25.48 6.60
C THR A 290 -15.20 -26.56 6.98
N ASN A 291 -15.48 -27.48 6.06
CA ASN A 291 -16.37 -28.61 6.29
C ASN A 291 -15.57 -29.92 6.15
N PRO A 292 -14.90 -30.41 7.22
CA PRO A 292 -14.06 -31.58 7.16
C PRO A 292 -14.87 -32.90 6.99
N ALA A 293 -16.13 -32.89 7.40
CA ALA A 293 -17.03 -34.04 7.23
C ALA A 293 -18.49 -33.52 7.15
N ALA A 294 -19.36 -34.28 6.52
CA ALA A 294 -20.79 -33.95 6.43
C ALA A 294 -21.39 -33.71 7.83
N GLY A 295 -21.98 -32.54 8.05
CA GLY A 295 -22.57 -32.13 9.34
C GLY A 295 -21.54 -31.75 10.42
N SER A 296 -20.27 -31.56 10.04
CA SER A 296 -19.22 -31.05 10.95
C SER A 296 -18.50 -29.87 10.30
N TRP A 297 -18.53 -28.74 10.93
CA TRP A 297 -17.93 -27.50 10.47
C TRP A 297 -16.86 -27.05 11.45
N HIS A 298 -15.67 -26.76 10.93
CA HIS A 298 -14.57 -26.23 11.72
C HIS A 298 -14.49 -24.71 11.54
N TYR A 299 -14.59 -23.99 12.65
CA TYR A 299 -14.56 -22.54 12.71
C TYR A 299 -13.23 -22.08 13.29
N GLU A 300 -12.48 -21.29 12.55
CA GLU A 300 -11.25 -20.63 12.97
C GLU A 300 -11.44 -19.12 12.93
N TYR A 301 -11.06 -18.43 13.98
CA TYR A 301 -11.09 -16.98 14.05
C TYR A 301 -9.72 -16.43 14.46
N ALA A 302 -9.38 -15.28 13.89
CA ALA A 302 -8.30 -14.41 14.37
C ALA A 302 -8.91 -13.04 14.67
N VAL A 303 -8.84 -12.61 15.92
CA VAL A 303 -9.41 -11.36 16.38
C VAL A 303 -8.28 -10.41 16.72
N GLN A 304 -8.13 -9.33 15.92
CA GLN A 304 -7.10 -8.32 16.10
C GLN A 304 -7.69 -7.07 16.74
N ASN A 305 -7.03 -6.59 17.78
CA ASN A 305 -7.18 -5.22 18.21
C ASN A 305 -6.31 -4.33 17.32
N VAL A 306 -6.95 -3.59 16.42
CA VAL A 306 -6.25 -2.74 15.45
C VAL A 306 -5.71 -1.47 16.12
N ASP A 307 -6.60 -0.71 16.73
CA ASP A 307 -6.31 0.60 17.34
C ASP A 307 -7.25 0.93 18.52
N ASN A 308 -7.81 -0.08 19.17
CA ASN A 308 -8.70 0.14 20.31
C ASN A 308 -7.90 0.31 21.60
N ALA A 309 -8.01 1.52 22.22
CA ALA A 309 -7.32 1.89 23.45
C ALA A 309 -7.82 1.14 24.68
N ARG A 310 -9.04 0.58 24.64
CA ARG A 310 -9.67 -0.10 25.78
C ARG A 310 -9.34 -1.58 25.87
N ALA A 311 -8.65 -2.16 24.89
CA ALA A 311 -8.36 -3.59 24.75
C ALA A 311 -9.60 -4.50 24.79
N GLY A 312 -9.43 -5.77 24.41
CA GLY A 312 -10.49 -6.77 24.45
C GLY A 312 -10.41 -7.66 25.70
N ALA A 313 -11.54 -7.81 26.40
CA ALA A 313 -11.67 -8.69 27.57
C ALA A 313 -12.41 -9.99 27.28
N SER A 314 -13.26 -10.02 26.25
CA SER A 314 -13.93 -11.26 25.84
C SER A 314 -14.20 -11.28 24.34
N ILE A 315 -14.30 -12.49 23.78
CA ILE A 315 -14.79 -12.75 22.42
C ILE A 315 -16.04 -13.62 22.56
N ARG A 316 -17.18 -13.13 22.08
CA ARG A 316 -18.45 -13.85 22.15
C ARG A 316 -18.94 -14.19 20.74
N ILE A 317 -19.11 -15.45 20.46
CA ILE A 317 -19.51 -15.96 19.14
C ILE A 317 -20.91 -16.54 19.27
N PRO A 318 -21.91 -16.02 18.51
CA PRO A 318 -23.26 -16.58 18.50
C PRO A 318 -23.24 -18.04 18.05
N VAL A 319 -23.96 -18.89 18.74
CA VAL A 319 -24.12 -20.31 18.40
C VAL A 319 -25.53 -20.75 18.67
N ASP A 320 -26.14 -21.46 17.72
CA ASP A 320 -27.50 -22.01 17.89
C ASP A 320 -27.60 -22.87 19.16
N PRO A 321 -28.65 -22.73 19.99
CA PRO A 321 -28.81 -23.51 21.21
C PRO A 321 -28.78 -25.03 20.99
N ALA A 322 -29.24 -25.52 19.83
CA ALA A 322 -29.26 -26.92 19.48
C ALA A 322 -27.92 -27.41 18.90
N ALA A 323 -26.96 -26.55 18.65
CA ALA A 323 -25.67 -26.90 18.07
C ALA A 323 -24.80 -27.69 19.05
N THR A 324 -24.18 -28.78 18.56
CA THR A 324 -23.10 -29.45 19.27
C THR A 324 -21.79 -28.72 18.95
N VAL A 325 -21.05 -28.33 20.00
CA VAL A 325 -19.75 -27.66 19.92
C VAL A 325 -18.71 -28.55 20.58
N THR A 326 -17.60 -28.79 19.88
CA THR A 326 -16.47 -29.63 20.35
C THR A 326 -15.14 -29.02 19.90
N GLY A 327 -14.01 -29.53 20.35
CA GLY A 327 -12.68 -29.13 19.88
C GLY A 327 -12.34 -27.66 20.14
N VAL A 328 -12.95 -27.05 21.16
CA VAL A 328 -12.75 -25.61 21.46
C VAL A 328 -11.33 -25.36 21.92
N GLY A 329 -10.70 -24.34 21.34
CA GLY A 329 -9.37 -23.93 21.73
C GLY A 329 -9.15 -22.42 21.61
N PHE A 330 -8.07 -21.99 22.22
CA PHE A 330 -7.60 -20.61 22.27
C PHE A 330 -6.09 -20.57 22.06
N ARG A 331 -5.60 -19.48 21.52
CA ARG A 331 -4.18 -19.18 21.43
C ARG A 331 -3.96 -17.68 21.47
N ASP A 332 -3.06 -17.24 22.32
CA ASP A 332 -2.47 -15.91 22.34
C ASP A 332 -1.06 -15.87 21.74
N VAL A 333 -0.25 -14.89 22.12
CA VAL A 333 1.08 -14.63 21.56
C VAL A 333 2.23 -15.08 22.46
N ASP A 334 2.00 -15.35 23.76
CA ASP A 334 3.09 -15.61 24.71
C ASP A 334 3.34 -17.12 24.96
N GLY A 335 2.35 -17.97 24.68
CA GLY A 335 2.42 -19.41 24.88
C GLY A 335 2.52 -19.85 26.33
N ASN A 336 2.09 -19.01 27.25
CA ASN A 336 1.94 -19.34 28.66
C ASN A 336 0.53 -19.84 28.93
N ALA A 337 0.33 -21.14 28.92
CA ALA A 337 -0.98 -21.76 29.14
C ALA A 337 -1.66 -21.42 30.48
N LEU A 338 -0.95 -20.79 31.42
CA LEU A 338 -1.51 -20.38 32.72
C LEU A 338 -2.33 -19.09 32.64
N ASN A 339 -2.14 -18.30 31.63
CA ASN A 339 -2.89 -17.07 31.37
C ASN A 339 -3.74 -17.16 30.10
N ASP A 340 -3.86 -18.34 29.46
CA ASP A 340 -4.77 -18.53 28.32
C ASP A 340 -6.20 -18.13 28.68
N TRP A 341 -6.92 -17.59 27.72
CA TRP A 341 -8.34 -17.27 27.90
C TRP A 341 -9.15 -18.54 28.12
N THR A 342 -10.04 -18.51 29.09
CA THR A 342 -10.98 -19.60 29.36
C THR A 342 -12.22 -19.45 28.51
N TRP A 343 -12.86 -20.56 28.18
CA TRP A 343 -14.11 -20.53 27.43
C TRP A 343 -15.28 -21.12 28.22
N THR A 344 -16.47 -20.61 27.93
CA THR A 344 -17.73 -21.12 28.46
C THR A 344 -18.78 -21.13 27.36
N ARG A 345 -19.70 -22.09 27.45
CA ARG A 345 -20.86 -22.18 26.56
C ARG A 345 -22.10 -21.69 27.31
N THR A 346 -22.73 -20.63 26.80
CA THR A 346 -24.08 -20.21 27.22
C THR A 346 -25.14 -20.84 26.33
N ALA A 347 -26.43 -20.52 26.54
CA ALA A 347 -27.49 -21.04 25.66
C ALA A 347 -27.31 -20.58 24.19
N THR A 348 -26.78 -19.39 23.95
CA THR A 348 -26.75 -18.76 22.61
C THR A 348 -25.39 -18.28 22.16
N GLU A 349 -24.36 -18.40 22.99
CA GLU A 349 -23.01 -17.91 22.67
C GLU A 349 -21.94 -18.86 23.20
N LEU A 350 -20.82 -18.94 22.47
CA LEU A 350 -19.54 -19.43 22.96
C LEU A 350 -18.71 -18.21 23.37
N VAL A 351 -18.29 -18.16 24.63
CA VAL A 351 -17.63 -17.00 25.23
C VAL A 351 -16.20 -17.37 25.61
N PHE A 352 -15.23 -16.66 25.07
CA PHE A 352 -13.85 -16.69 25.51
C PHE A 352 -13.57 -15.45 26.35
N ALA A 353 -13.03 -15.62 27.54
CA ALA A 353 -12.84 -14.54 28.51
C ALA A 353 -11.39 -14.44 28.98
N ALA A 354 -10.87 -13.23 29.00
CA ALA A 354 -9.52 -12.91 29.43
C ALA A 354 -9.36 -13.09 30.95
N PRO A 355 -8.30 -13.75 31.42
CA PRO A 355 -7.89 -13.60 32.80
C PRO A 355 -7.30 -12.20 33.05
N ALA A 356 -7.14 -11.84 34.29
CA ALA A 356 -6.48 -10.58 34.67
C ALA A 356 -5.06 -10.51 34.07
N GLY A 357 -4.76 -9.43 33.38
CA GLY A 357 -3.44 -9.17 32.80
C GLY A 357 -3.20 -9.73 31.38
N ASN A 358 -4.16 -10.45 30.77
CA ASN A 358 -4.04 -10.92 29.40
C ASN A 358 -5.19 -10.40 28.49
N ALA A 359 -5.47 -9.11 28.57
CA ALA A 359 -6.38 -8.46 27.63
C ALA A 359 -5.79 -8.41 26.21
N LEU A 360 -6.64 -8.45 25.20
CA LEU A 360 -6.24 -8.29 23.80
C LEU A 360 -5.88 -6.82 23.53
N GLU A 361 -4.61 -6.51 23.70
CA GLU A 361 -4.06 -5.16 23.52
C GLU A 361 -3.90 -4.80 22.03
N TRP A 362 -3.77 -3.52 21.72
CA TRP A 362 -3.66 -3.04 20.34
C TRP A 362 -2.40 -3.59 19.62
N ASN A 363 -2.48 -3.63 18.30
CA ASN A 363 -1.46 -4.27 17.43
C ASN A 363 -1.19 -5.74 17.76
N THR A 364 -2.20 -6.45 18.30
CA THR A 364 -2.11 -7.87 18.68
C THR A 364 -3.35 -8.60 18.16
N PHE A 365 -3.21 -9.85 17.77
CA PHE A 365 -4.36 -10.72 17.52
C PHE A 365 -4.23 -12.08 18.19
N TYR A 366 -5.37 -12.59 18.65
CA TYR A 366 -5.53 -13.91 19.27
C TYR A 366 -6.39 -14.79 18.39
N ASN A 367 -6.21 -16.10 18.52
CA ASN A 367 -6.97 -17.09 17.79
C ASN A 367 -7.92 -17.85 18.71
N VAL A 368 -9.14 -18.11 18.21
CA VAL A 368 -10.10 -19.00 18.82
C VAL A 368 -10.66 -19.96 17.76
N TRP A 369 -10.96 -21.18 18.12
CA TRP A 369 -11.51 -22.16 17.19
C TRP A 369 -12.39 -23.18 17.89
N PHE A 370 -13.25 -23.83 17.11
CA PHE A 370 -14.11 -24.92 17.56
C PHE A 370 -14.71 -25.67 16.35
N ASP A 371 -15.18 -26.89 16.62
CA ASP A 371 -16.02 -27.66 15.70
C ASP A 371 -17.50 -27.49 16.08
N CYS A 372 -18.37 -27.43 15.07
CA CYS A 372 -19.80 -27.23 15.28
C CYS A 372 -20.62 -28.08 14.30
N SER A 373 -21.77 -28.60 14.78
CA SER A 373 -22.72 -29.37 13.95
C SER A 373 -23.56 -28.52 13.00
N VAL A 374 -23.49 -27.16 13.13
CA VAL A 374 -24.32 -26.23 12.37
C VAL A 374 -23.48 -25.50 11.34
N ALA A 375 -24.02 -25.39 10.11
CA ALA A 375 -23.39 -24.70 8.99
C ALA A 375 -23.23 -23.20 9.26
N PRO A 376 -22.23 -22.53 8.60
CA PRO A 376 -22.00 -21.12 8.78
C PRO A 376 -23.13 -20.27 8.17
N GLY A 377 -23.46 -19.23 8.86
CA GLY A 377 -24.16 -18.04 8.41
C GLY A 377 -23.41 -16.82 8.89
N TYR A 378 -24.04 -15.64 8.90
CA TYR A 378 -23.43 -14.41 9.37
C TYR A 378 -24.08 -13.89 10.62
N GLY A 379 -23.27 -13.40 11.54
CA GLY A 379 -23.72 -12.77 12.78
C GLY A 379 -22.65 -11.86 13.36
N ALA A 380 -23.00 -11.11 14.38
CA ALA A 380 -22.04 -10.28 15.08
C ALA A 380 -21.20 -11.15 16.03
N VAL A 381 -19.90 -11.27 15.75
CA VAL A 381 -18.92 -11.62 16.79
C VAL A 381 -18.73 -10.38 17.65
N LYS A 382 -18.87 -10.53 18.95
CA LYS A 382 -18.82 -9.43 19.91
C LYS A 382 -17.49 -9.46 20.64
N VAL A 383 -16.83 -8.30 20.71
CA VAL A 383 -15.65 -8.11 21.54
C VAL A 383 -16.00 -7.17 22.67
N ASP A 384 -16.03 -7.67 23.91
CA ASP A 384 -16.21 -6.81 25.08
C ASP A 384 -14.88 -6.16 25.44
N GLN A 385 -14.89 -4.88 25.71
CA GLN A 385 -13.70 -4.11 25.98
C GLN A 385 -13.28 -4.22 27.46
N ALA A 386 -11.98 -4.25 27.71
CA ALA A 386 -11.42 -4.49 29.03
C ALA A 386 -11.46 -3.25 29.95
N ARG A 387 -11.37 -2.08 29.35
CA ARG A 387 -11.31 -0.80 30.10
C ARG A 387 -12.58 0.03 29.86
N VAL A 388 -12.96 0.83 30.84
CA VAL A 388 -14.09 1.77 30.74
C VAL A 388 -13.72 2.90 29.77
N GLY A 389 -14.68 3.36 28.97
CA GLY A 389 -14.49 4.44 27.99
C GLY A 389 -15.82 5.00 27.51
N PRO A 390 -15.80 5.93 26.52
CA PRO A 390 -16.96 6.73 26.14
C PRO A 390 -18.02 5.96 25.35
N GLY A 391 -17.66 4.92 24.60
CA GLY A 391 -18.61 4.15 23.79
C GLY A 391 -19.24 2.98 24.50
N ASN A 392 -19.98 2.14 23.78
CA ASN A 392 -20.51 0.89 24.29
C ASN A 392 -19.37 -0.01 24.79
N LEU A 393 -19.62 -0.82 25.80
CA LEU A 393 -18.64 -1.78 26.28
C LEU A 393 -18.30 -2.85 25.22
N THR A 394 -19.24 -3.16 24.34
CA THR A 394 -19.13 -4.19 23.32
C THR A 394 -18.95 -3.58 21.94
N VAL A 395 -18.01 -4.14 21.17
CA VAL A 395 -17.85 -3.88 19.74
C VAL A 395 -18.39 -5.07 18.96
N ASP A 396 -19.34 -4.83 18.08
CA ASP A 396 -19.92 -5.82 17.18
C ASP A 396 -19.12 -5.84 15.84
N VAL A 397 -18.62 -7.02 15.46
CA VAL A 397 -17.94 -7.22 14.17
C VAL A 397 -18.66 -8.34 13.42
N LEU A 398 -19.08 -8.07 12.20
CA LEU A 398 -19.74 -9.09 11.38
C LEU A 398 -18.75 -10.18 10.99
N SER A 399 -19.14 -11.44 11.17
CA SER A 399 -18.32 -12.59 10.83
C SER A 399 -19.17 -13.82 10.49
N GLU A 400 -18.53 -14.88 9.99
CA GLU A 400 -19.18 -16.18 9.87
C GLU A 400 -19.37 -16.78 11.26
N VAL A 401 -20.59 -17.23 11.56
CA VAL A 401 -20.95 -17.83 12.84
C VAL A 401 -21.87 -19.04 12.64
N PRO A 402 -21.91 -20.02 13.55
CA PRO A 402 -22.81 -21.16 13.44
C PRO A 402 -24.29 -20.74 13.46
N GLY A 403 -25.05 -21.12 12.43
CA GLY A 403 -26.49 -20.85 12.35
C GLY A 403 -26.88 -19.38 12.23
N GLY A 404 -25.94 -18.52 11.90
CA GLY A 404 -26.19 -17.10 11.67
C GLY A 404 -27.17 -16.87 10.52
N GLN A 405 -27.72 -15.66 10.47
CA GLN A 405 -28.62 -15.26 9.40
C GLN A 405 -27.84 -15.06 8.09
N PRO A 406 -28.43 -15.37 6.93
CA PRO A 406 -27.83 -14.97 5.66
C PRO A 406 -27.74 -13.44 5.63
N VAL A 407 -26.52 -12.93 5.54
CA VAL A 407 -26.25 -11.49 5.39
C VAL A 407 -25.70 -11.25 4.00
N ALA A 408 -26.25 -10.28 3.30
CA ALA A 408 -25.74 -9.90 2.01
C ALA A 408 -24.30 -9.41 2.12
N ARG A 409 -23.48 -9.82 1.17
CA ARG A 409 -22.10 -9.36 0.98
C ARG A 409 -22.05 -8.40 -0.20
N LYS A 410 -21.07 -7.53 -0.19
CA LYS A 410 -20.60 -6.88 -1.40
C LYS A 410 -19.27 -7.52 -1.80
N GLU A 411 -19.14 -7.86 -3.06
CA GLU A 411 -17.96 -8.46 -3.65
C GLU A 411 -17.60 -7.71 -4.91
N SER A 412 -16.33 -7.37 -5.09
CA SER A 412 -15.85 -6.75 -6.32
C SER A 412 -15.31 -7.85 -7.23
N VAL A 413 -15.73 -7.86 -8.48
CA VAL A 413 -15.32 -8.87 -9.46
C VAL A 413 -14.72 -8.23 -10.71
N GLY A 414 -13.60 -8.81 -11.17
CA GLY A 414 -12.88 -8.31 -12.31
C GLY A 414 -12.18 -6.96 -12.06
N SER A 415 -11.76 -6.35 -13.13
CA SER A 415 -11.08 -5.05 -13.14
C SER A 415 -11.73 -4.11 -14.12
N SER A 416 -11.52 -2.81 -13.95
CA SER A 416 -11.85 -1.81 -14.94
C SER A 416 -11.03 -2.01 -16.22
N CYS A 417 -11.59 -1.59 -17.34
CA CYS A 417 -10.84 -1.48 -18.58
C CYS A 417 -10.47 -0.04 -18.92
N GLY A 418 -9.65 0.10 -19.94
CA GLY A 418 -9.18 1.40 -20.41
C GLY A 418 -8.21 2.08 -19.45
N ALA A 419 -7.85 1.43 -18.35
CA ALA A 419 -6.77 1.93 -17.50
C ALA A 419 -5.52 2.12 -18.35
N CYS A 420 -4.97 3.31 -18.30
CA CYS A 420 -3.80 3.66 -19.10
C CYS A 420 -2.91 4.64 -18.33
N THR A 421 -1.66 4.63 -18.70
CA THR A 421 -0.63 5.51 -18.13
C THR A 421 0.01 6.35 -19.23
N PRO A 422 0.41 7.58 -18.95
CA PRO A 422 1.21 8.38 -19.87
C PRO A 422 2.70 8.01 -19.85
N VAL A 423 3.08 7.00 -19.05
CA VAL A 423 4.48 6.61 -18.74
C VAL A 423 4.71 5.17 -19.13
N LEU A 424 5.91 4.90 -19.70
CA LEU A 424 6.43 3.54 -19.85
C LEU A 424 7.91 3.56 -19.48
N TYR A 425 8.34 2.69 -18.56
CA TYR A 425 9.72 2.68 -18.10
C TYR A 425 10.13 1.34 -17.52
N GLU A 426 11.46 1.15 -17.47
CA GLU A 426 12.14 0.07 -16.75
C GLU A 426 13.32 0.63 -15.95
N ILE A 427 13.53 0.12 -14.75
CA ILE A 427 14.69 0.39 -13.92
C ILE A 427 15.47 -0.92 -13.70
N PHE A 428 16.63 -0.98 -14.29
CA PHE A 428 17.58 -2.07 -14.10
C PHE A 428 18.39 -1.79 -12.82
N GLY A 429 18.08 -2.46 -11.73
CA GLY A 429 18.72 -2.26 -10.42
C GLY A 429 20.22 -2.63 -10.43
N THR A 430 20.64 -3.47 -11.36
CA THR A 430 22.04 -3.82 -11.58
C THR A 430 22.42 -3.65 -13.07
N PRO A 431 23.67 -3.26 -13.39
CA PRO A 431 24.10 -3.09 -14.77
C PRO A 431 23.91 -4.35 -15.62
N SER A 432 24.18 -5.51 -15.06
CA SER A 432 24.07 -6.81 -15.75
C SER A 432 22.63 -7.18 -16.17
N GLY A 433 21.64 -6.49 -15.63
CA GLY A 433 20.24 -6.70 -16.02
C GLY A 433 19.86 -5.99 -17.33
N PHE A 434 20.67 -5.06 -17.85
CA PHE A 434 20.34 -4.30 -19.05
C PHE A 434 20.31 -5.21 -20.29
N ASP A 435 19.15 -5.39 -20.90
CA ASP A 435 18.92 -6.35 -21.98
C ASP A 435 18.40 -5.72 -23.29
N LEU A 436 18.48 -4.39 -23.41
CA LEU A 436 18.02 -3.64 -24.58
C LEU A 436 19.14 -3.38 -25.64
N ALA A 437 20.34 -3.92 -25.43
CA ALA A 437 21.44 -3.76 -26.40
C ALA A 437 21.05 -4.27 -27.80
N ASN A 438 21.38 -3.51 -28.84
CA ASN A 438 21.05 -3.76 -30.25
C ASN A 438 19.57 -3.81 -30.60
N ARG A 439 18.73 -3.11 -29.80
CA ARG A 439 17.30 -2.94 -30.00
C ARG A 439 16.93 -1.49 -30.27
N SER A 440 15.64 -1.24 -30.52
CA SER A 440 15.10 0.12 -30.63
C SER A 440 13.81 0.29 -29.85
N MET A 441 13.52 1.52 -29.45
CA MET A 441 12.25 1.93 -28.87
C MET A 441 11.76 3.17 -29.61
N THR A 442 10.69 3.02 -30.36
CA THR A 442 10.10 4.10 -31.17
C THR A 442 8.84 4.60 -30.52
N HIS A 443 8.80 5.91 -30.24
CA HIS A 443 7.64 6.64 -29.74
C HIS A 443 6.96 7.30 -30.94
N THR A 444 5.76 6.87 -31.28
CA THR A 444 4.97 7.47 -32.36
C THR A 444 3.87 8.34 -31.73
N LEU A 445 3.87 9.65 -32.02
CA LEU A 445 2.91 10.59 -31.46
C LEU A 445 1.59 10.57 -32.26
N ALA A 446 0.49 10.30 -31.59
CA ALA A 446 -0.84 10.38 -32.15
C ALA A 446 -1.85 10.79 -31.07
N GLY A 447 -2.75 11.72 -31.37
CA GLY A 447 -3.80 12.16 -30.42
C GLY A 447 -3.27 12.75 -29.12
N GLY A 448 -2.05 13.28 -29.10
CA GLY A 448 -1.41 13.84 -27.88
C GLY A 448 -0.80 12.81 -26.96
N ALA A 449 -0.69 11.55 -27.36
CA ALA A 449 -0.09 10.46 -26.60
C ALA A 449 0.88 9.65 -27.47
N TYR A 450 1.78 8.88 -26.85
CA TYR A 450 2.70 7.99 -27.56
C TYR A 450 2.13 6.57 -27.67
N THR A 451 2.36 5.97 -28.84
CA THR A 451 2.43 4.51 -29.00
C THR A 451 3.89 4.11 -29.10
N ILE A 452 4.32 3.16 -28.29
CA ILE A 452 5.71 2.74 -28.16
C ILE A 452 5.85 1.30 -28.63
N ALA A 453 6.85 1.03 -29.50
CA ALA A 453 7.16 -0.30 -30.01
C ALA A 453 8.63 -0.40 -30.44
N ASP A 454 9.14 -1.61 -30.56
CA ASP A 454 10.38 -1.86 -31.32
C ASP A 454 10.04 -1.88 -32.81
N THR A 455 10.59 -0.95 -33.56
CA THR A 455 10.40 -0.84 -35.00
C THR A 455 11.63 -1.31 -35.81
N GLY A 456 12.68 -1.83 -35.14
CA GLY A 456 13.95 -2.17 -35.76
C GLY A 456 14.70 -0.96 -36.32
N ALA A 457 14.46 0.25 -35.73
CA ALA A 457 15.20 1.44 -36.16
C ALA A 457 16.69 1.24 -35.94
N ALA A 458 17.48 1.57 -36.95
CA ALA A 458 18.92 1.37 -36.93
C ALA A 458 19.67 2.61 -36.38
N LEU A 459 20.80 2.37 -35.74
CA LEU A 459 21.74 3.41 -35.35
C LEU A 459 22.37 4.01 -36.60
N ILE A 460 22.39 5.33 -36.69
CA ILE A 460 22.98 6.08 -37.79
C ILE A 460 24.37 6.53 -37.37
N ALA A 461 25.38 6.33 -38.20
CA ALA A 461 26.74 6.75 -37.90
C ALA A 461 26.79 8.24 -37.51
N PRO A 462 27.35 8.59 -36.35
CA PRO A 462 27.37 9.96 -35.88
C PRO A 462 28.36 10.81 -36.68
N ALA A 463 27.89 11.94 -37.19
CA ALA A 463 28.73 12.89 -37.93
C ALA A 463 28.70 14.31 -37.34
N GLY A 464 27.87 14.51 -36.28
CA GLY A 464 27.61 15.81 -35.71
C GLY A 464 28.70 16.37 -34.81
N ALA A 465 28.55 17.63 -34.42
CA ALA A 465 29.46 18.30 -33.52
C ALA A 465 29.44 17.66 -32.10
N VAL A 466 30.60 17.66 -31.47
CA VAL A 466 30.72 17.21 -30.07
C VAL A 466 30.08 18.22 -29.16
N LEU A 467 29.21 17.76 -28.27
CA LEU A 467 28.62 18.59 -27.21
C LEU A 467 29.60 18.79 -26.05
N PRO A 468 29.63 20.00 -25.43
CA PRO A 468 30.55 20.29 -24.35
C PRO A 468 30.05 19.69 -23.03
N LEU A 469 29.80 18.39 -22.99
CA LEU A 469 29.35 17.68 -21.81
C LEU A 469 30.57 17.12 -21.05
N THR A 470 30.46 17.29 -19.73
CA THR A 470 31.39 16.72 -18.75
C THR A 470 30.63 15.74 -17.84
N ASP A 471 31.26 15.33 -16.77
CA ASP A 471 30.60 14.61 -15.70
C ASP A 471 29.44 15.43 -15.10
N ASP A 472 28.30 14.80 -14.81
CA ASP A 472 27.10 15.44 -14.22
C ASP A 472 26.73 16.79 -14.83
N SER A 473 26.67 16.89 -16.16
CA SER A 473 26.40 18.13 -16.86
C SER A 473 25.24 18.02 -17.84
N GLU A 474 24.66 19.16 -18.20
CA GLU A 474 23.69 19.25 -19.28
C GLU A 474 24.00 20.41 -20.23
N THR A 475 23.57 20.30 -21.47
CA THR A 475 23.66 21.36 -22.45
C THR A 475 22.36 21.50 -23.24
N THR A 476 22.13 22.70 -23.80
CA THR A 476 20.97 22.98 -24.64
C THR A 476 21.35 22.89 -26.11
N VAL A 477 20.55 22.19 -26.91
CA VAL A 477 20.66 22.19 -28.38
C VAL A 477 19.37 22.75 -28.98
N THR A 478 19.50 23.41 -30.14
CA THR A 478 18.36 24.00 -30.88
C THR A 478 17.96 23.10 -32.03
N LEU A 479 16.67 22.82 -32.13
CA LEU A 479 16.09 22.07 -33.23
C LEU A 479 15.78 23.00 -34.43
N PRO A 480 15.99 22.58 -35.67
CA PRO A 480 15.60 23.33 -36.87
C PRO A 480 14.09 23.24 -37.16
N PHE A 481 13.34 22.61 -36.31
CA PHE A 481 11.87 22.42 -36.40
C PHE A 481 11.25 22.46 -35.00
N THR A 482 9.92 22.61 -34.96
CA THR A 482 9.16 22.40 -33.73
C THR A 482 8.90 20.92 -33.55
N LEU A 483 9.29 20.36 -32.39
CA LEU A 483 9.06 18.98 -31.97
C LEU A 483 7.82 18.93 -31.07
N PRO A 484 6.69 18.38 -31.50
CA PRO A 484 5.59 18.10 -30.59
C PRO A 484 5.88 16.85 -29.76
N TYR A 485 5.36 16.81 -28.52
CA TYR A 485 5.43 15.67 -27.61
C TYR A 485 4.17 15.65 -26.72
N PRO A 486 3.85 14.56 -26.02
CA PRO A 486 2.72 14.55 -25.10
C PRO A 486 2.84 15.66 -24.04
N GLY A 487 1.85 16.56 -24.03
CA GLY A 487 1.79 17.70 -23.12
C GLY A 487 2.40 19.00 -23.66
N GLY A 488 3.01 19.04 -24.87
CA GLY A 488 3.56 20.27 -25.39
C GLY A 488 4.31 20.19 -26.72
N SER A 489 5.10 21.22 -26.98
CA SER A 489 6.05 21.26 -28.09
C SER A 489 7.28 22.09 -27.72
N THR A 490 8.40 21.85 -28.41
CA THR A 490 9.66 22.55 -28.14
C THR A 490 10.46 22.79 -29.42
N THR A 491 11.31 23.82 -29.43
CA THR A 491 12.36 24.04 -30.42
C THR A 491 13.76 23.84 -29.83
N THR A 492 13.86 23.41 -28.59
CA THR A 492 15.13 23.16 -27.91
C THR A 492 15.08 21.84 -27.12
N LEU A 493 16.23 21.19 -26.95
CA LEU A 493 16.37 20.01 -26.10
C LEU A 493 17.46 20.26 -25.06
N ARG A 494 17.25 19.73 -23.86
CA ARG A 494 18.23 19.61 -22.79
C ARG A 494 18.84 18.23 -22.84
N VAL A 495 20.12 18.14 -23.19
CA VAL A 495 20.88 16.88 -23.27
C VAL A 495 21.71 16.75 -22.00
N CYS A 496 21.45 15.73 -21.21
CA CYS A 496 22.18 15.43 -19.99
C CYS A 496 23.26 14.37 -20.26
N SER A 497 24.47 14.58 -19.70
CA SER A 497 25.56 13.58 -19.76
C SER A 497 25.14 12.20 -19.28
N ASN A 498 24.17 12.13 -18.38
CA ASN A 498 23.68 10.90 -17.73
C ASN A 498 22.56 10.19 -18.53
N GLY A 499 22.56 10.28 -19.86
CA GLY A 499 21.84 9.37 -20.77
C GLY A 499 20.37 9.63 -20.95
N PHE A 500 19.88 10.87 -20.69
CA PHE A 500 18.51 11.29 -20.98
C PHE A 500 18.45 12.64 -21.68
N VAL A 501 17.32 12.89 -22.33
CA VAL A 501 17.03 14.14 -23.04
C VAL A 501 15.67 14.67 -22.60
N SER A 502 15.57 15.95 -22.28
CA SER A 502 14.34 16.61 -21.87
C SER A 502 13.93 17.68 -22.90
N PRO A 503 12.62 17.80 -23.25
CA PRO A 503 12.13 18.89 -24.04
C PRO A 503 12.00 20.15 -23.18
N ALA A 504 12.43 21.25 -23.36
CA ALA A 504 12.21 22.54 -22.70
C ALA A 504 12.87 22.70 -21.32
N ALA A 505 12.38 22.01 -20.27
CA ALA A 505 12.85 22.19 -18.90
C ALA A 505 13.97 21.21 -18.53
N SER A 506 14.88 21.63 -17.64
CA SER A 506 15.91 20.76 -17.06
C SER A 506 15.29 19.73 -16.09
N ASN A 507 15.85 18.53 -16.10
CA ASN A 507 15.62 17.51 -15.08
C ASN A 507 16.81 17.40 -14.09
N GLY A 508 17.72 18.37 -14.13
CA GLY A 508 19.00 18.30 -13.41
C GLY A 508 19.98 17.32 -14.05
N THR A 509 21.02 17.01 -13.31
CA THR A 509 22.12 16.15 -13.78
C THR A 509 22.30 14.88 -12.95
N GLY A 510 21.27 14.51 -12.16
CA GLY A 510 21.33 13.33 -11.32
C GLY A 510 21.60 12.05 -12.11
N PHE A 511 22.45 11.20 -11.57
CA PHE A 511 22.96 10.00 -12.24
C PHE A 511 22.34 8.69 -11.72
N THR A 512 21.53 8.76 -10.66
CA THR A 512 20.89 7.57 -10.08
C THR A 512 19.45 7.43 -10.59
N PRO A 513 19.15 6.41 -11.43
CA PRO A 513 17.81 6.20 -11.93
C PRO A 513 16.86 5.80 -10.81
N SER A 514 15.66 6.37 -10.82
CA SER A 514 14.58 5.98 -9.93
C SER A 514 13.22 6.24 -10.57
N ALA A 515 12.21 5.42 -10.23
CA ALA A 515 10.85 5.60 -10.71
C ALA A 515 10.31 6.99 -10.30
N SER A 516 10.45 7.35 -9.04
CA SER A 516 10.00 8.65 -8.54
C SER A 516 10.66 9.85 -9.25
N GLY A 517 11.97 9.77 -9.49
CA GLY A 517 12.70 10.79 -10.22
C GLY A 517 12.23 10.91 -11.67
N LEU A 518 11.92 9.80 -12.35
CA LEU A 518 11.38 9.79 -13.70
C LEU A 518 9.97 10.38 -13.76
N LEU A 519 9.12 10.03 -12.80
CA LEU A 519 7.70 10.40 -12.78
C LEU A 519 7.47 11.85 -12.38
N ALA A 520 8.16 12.32 -11.35
CA ALA A 520 7.93 13.65 -10.75
C ALA A 520 8.62 14.79 -11.51
N GLY A 521 9.66 14.48 -12.30
CA GLY A 521 10.45 15.50 -13.02
C GLY A 521 9.70 16.19 -14.15
N ALA A 522 10.44 16.97 -14.95
CA ALA A 522 9.95 17.50 -16.23
C ALA A 522 9.88 16.36 -17.28
N PRO A 523 9.16 16.56 -18.43
CA PRO A 523 9.12 15.58 -19.50
C PRO A 523 10.51 15.15 -19.94
N ARG A 524 10.73 13.83 -20.13
CA ARG A 524 12.02 13.33 -20.64
C ARG A 524 11.92 11.95 -21.28
N TRP A 525 12.84 11.72 -22.21
CA TRP A 525 13.18 10.42 -22.76
C TRP A 525 14.49 9.94 -22.13
N CYS A 526 14.50 8.75 -21.56
CA CYS A 526 15.68 8.10 -21.01
C CYS A 526 16.06 6.93 -21.92
N ALA A 527 17.24 6.99 -22.53
CA ALA A 527 17.79 5.84 -23.25
C ALA A 527 18.58 4.93 -22.30
N ALA A 528 19.33 5.55 -21.41
CA ALA A 528 20.14 4.85 -20.42
C ALA A 528 20.47 5.85 -19.31
N TRP A 529 19.49 6.22 -18.49
CA TRP A 529 19.74 7.10 -17.34
C TRP A 529 20.65 6.38 -16.37
N HIS A 530 21.89 6.85 -16.29
CA HIS A 530 23.00 6.20 -15.63
C HIS A 530 24.14 7.20 -15.39
N ASP A 531 25.11 6.85 -14.58
CA ASP A 531 26.28 7.66 -14.28
C ASP A 531 27.32 7.56 -15.41
N PHE A 532 27.23 8.46 -16.39
CA PHE A 532 28.16 8.56 -17.52
C PHE A 532 29.09 9.76 -17.39
N ASN A 533 30.36 9.57 -17.77
CA ASN A 533 31.33 10.65 -17.85
C ASN A 533 31.90 10.84 -19.25
N PRO A 534 31.28 11.69 -20.10
CA PRO A 534 31.81 11.97 -21.44
C PRO A 534 33.22 12.60 -21.46
N ALA A 535 33.63 13.28 -20.36
CA ALA A 535 34.96 13.87 -20.22
C ALA A 535 35.98 12.92 -19.58
N GLY A 536 35.56 11.71 -19.19
CA GLY A 536 36.44 10.69 -18.63
C GLY A 536 37.53 10.23 -19.57
N SER A 537 38.69 9.83 -19.04
CA SER A 537 39.81 9.34 -19.87
C SER A 537 39.38 8.11 -20.69
N GLY A 538 39.55 8.18 -22.01
CA GLY A 538 39.16 7.12 -22.93
C GLY A 538 37.64 7.06 -23.23
N SER A 539 36.86 8.01 -22.75
CA SER A 539 35.45 8.13 -23.09
C SER A 539 35.27 8.64 -24.51
N GLY A 540 34.24 8.11 -25.18
CA GLY A 540 33.74 8.69 -26.41
C GLY A 540 32.89 9.93 -26.16
N PRO A 541 32.61 10.73 -27.21
CA PRO A 541 31.85 11.97 -27.08
C PRO A 541 30.34 11.77 -27.15
N VAL A 542 29.59 12.76 -26.66
CA VAL A 542 28.17 12.95 -27.02
C VAL A 542 28.12 13.93 -28.20
N ARG A 543 27.41 13.55 -29.27
CA ARG A 543 27.36 14.33 -30.52
C ARG A 543 25.92 14.80 -30.79
N TYR A 544 25.83 15.98 -31.44
CA TYR A 544 24.57 16.51 -31.92
C TYR A 544 24.66 16.85 -33.39
N GLU A 545 23.67 16.47 -34.16
CA GLU A 545 23.46 16.85 -35.54
C GLU A 545 21.99 17.05 -35.83
N ALA A 546 21.66 17.96 -36.76
CA ALA A 546 20.27 18.22 -37.11
C ALA A 546 20.12 18.62 -38.58
N THR A 547 19.02 18.17 -39.15
CA THR A 547 18.50 18.52 -40.47
C THR A 547 17.09 19.03 -40.34
N PRO A 548 16.48 19.65 -41.37
CA PRO A 548 15.07 20.04 -41.30
C PRO A 548 14.06 18.91 -40.98
N THR A 549 14.47 17.64 -41.16
CA THR A 549 13.62 16.46 -41.02
C THR A 549 13.96 15.58 -39.82
N GLU A 550 15.15 15.72 -39.24
CA GLU A 550 15.57 14.90 -38.11
C GLU A 550 16.72 15.55 -37.32
N ALA A 551 16.64 15.49 -36.00
CA ALA A 551 17.75 15.82 -35.10
C ALA A 551 18.19 14.58 -34.32
N ARG A 552 19.51 14.44 -34.11
CA ARG A 552 20.11 13.27 -33.47
C ARG A 552 21.01 13.70 -32.31
N VAL A 553 20.90 13.00 -31.20
CA VAL A 553 21.86 13.04 -30.11
C VAL A 553 22.44 11.65 -29.95
N THR A 554 23.74 11.53 -30.12
CA THR A 554 24.43 10.21 -30.09
C THR A 554 25.46 10.19 -28.97
N PHE A 555 25.31 9.25 -28.08
CA PHE A 555 26.34 8.83 -27.14
C PHE A 555 27.22 7.80 -27.85
N ASP A 556 28.42 8.21 -28.23
CA ASP A 556 29.30 7.47 -29.14
C ASP A 556 30.44 6.81 -28.36
N GLY A 557 30.17 5.68 -27.72
CA GLY A 557 31.12 4.97 -26.87
C GLY A 557 31.46 5.71 -25.60
N VAL A 558 30.45 6.30 -24.93
CA VAL A 558 30.63 7.05 -23.67
C VAL A 558 30.88 6.10 -22.49
N ASN A 559 31.92 6.40 -21.71
CA ASN A 559 32.26 5.60 -20.52
C ASN A 559 31.30 5.85 -19.35
N ASN A 560 31.03 4.77 -18.60
CA ASN A 560 30.49 4.89 -17.24
C ASN A 560 31.47 5.65 -16.33
N TYR A 561 30.98 6.38 -15.36
CA TYR A 561 31.81 7.17 -14.43
C TYR A 561 32.93 6.33 -13.77
N SER A 562 32.62 5.11 -13.37
CA SER A 562 33.57 4.18 -12.76
C SER A 562 34.66 3.64 -13.69
N GLY A 563 34.67 4.02 -14.98
CA GLY A 563 35.66 3.64 -15.96
C GLY A 563 35.56 2.19 -16.49
N GLY A 564 34.46 1.50 -16.20
CA GLY A 564 34.35 0.05 -16.44
C GLY A 564 33.50 -0.38 -17.63
N GLY A 565 33.09 0.47 -18.54
CA GLY A 565 32.26 0.07 -19.67
C GLY A 565 31.93 1.23 -20.59
N MET A 566 31.60 0.94 -21.85
CA MET A 566 31.23 1.93 -22.84
C MET A 566 29.82 1.69 -23.33
N ALA A 567 29.09 2.78 -23.60
CA ALA A 567 27.72 2.73 -24.11
C ALA A 567 27.62 3.54 -25.42
N THR A 568 26.97 2.94 -26.40
CA THR A 568 26.64 3.61 -27.67
C THR A 568 25.12 3.54 -27.84
N PHE A 569 24.45 4.68 -27.84
CA PHE A 569 23.02 4.79 -28.10
C PHE A 569 22.71 6.14 -28.75
N GLN A 570 21.50 6.23 -29.36
CA GLN A 570 21.13 7.40 -30.14
C GLN A 570 19.67 7.74 -29.92
N PHE A 571 19.40 9.03 -29.67
CA PHE A 571 18.06 9.60 -29.79
C PHE A 571 17.92 10.22 -31.17
N ARG A 572 16.75 10.01 -31.80
CA ARG A 572 16.41 10.60 -33.10
C ARG A 572 15.04 11.24 -33.01
N PHE A 573 14.97 12.54 -33.23
CA PHE A 573 13.77 13.37 -33.09
C PHE A 573 13.30 13.83 -34.45
N GLN A 574 12.00 13.70 -34.75
CA GLN A 574 11.40 14.09 -36.02
C GLN A 574 10.30 15.16 -35.84
N PRO A 575 10.06 16.06 -36.81
CA PRO A 575 9.10 17.15 -36.70
C PRO A 575 7.64 16.70 -36.50
N ASN A 576 7.29 15.45 -36.79
CA ASN A 576 5.96 14.86 -36.50
C ASN A 576 5.83 14.35 -35.05
N GLY A 577 6.83 14.55 -34.19
CA GLY A 577 6.84 14.06 -32.81
C GLY A 577 7.29 12.61 -32.65
N THR A 578 7.72 11.94 -33.72
CA THR A 578 8.32 10.60 -33.59
C THR A 578 9.69 10.72 -32.93
N VAL A 579 9.95 9.87 -31.95
CA VAL A 579 11.26 9.77 -31.29
C VAL A 579 11.72 8.31 -31.30
N HIS A 580 12.89 8.07 -31.86
CA HIS A 580 13.54 6.77 -31.77
C HIS A 580 14.65 6.82 -30.72
N ILE A 581 14.68 5.85 -29.86
CA ILE A 581 15.83 5.50 -29.01
C ILE A 581 16.41 4.22 -29.59
N VAL A 582 17.66 4.24 -29.95
CA VAL A 582 18.33 3.11 -30.57
C VAL A 582 19.59 2.78 -29.79
N TRP A 583 19.68 1.56 -29.32
CA TRP A 583 20.85 1.06 -28.61
C TRP A 583 21.77 0.30 -29.60
N GLY A 584 23.04 0.62 -29.56
CA GLY A 584 24.10 -0.13 -30.19
C GLY A 584 24.81 -1.03 -29.20
N ALA A 585 26.14 -1.02 -29.24
CA ALA A 585 26.92 -1.74 -28.24
C ALA A 585 26.78 -1.10 -26.87
N MET A 586 26.27 -1.88 -25.95
CA MET A 586 26.13 -1.52 -24.53
C MET A 586 27.01 -2.47 -23.72
N ASN A 587 27.93 -1.91 -22.95
CA ASN A 587 28.74 -2.67 -21.99
C ASN A 587 28.47 -2.12 -20.59
N PRO A 588 27.36 -2.55 -19.95
CA PRO A 588 26.89 -1.96 -18.74
C PRO A 588 27.81 -2.25 -17.55
N ALA A 589 28.16 -1.20 -16.80
CA ALA A 589 28.92 -1.25 -15.55
C ALA A 589 28.50 -0.11 -14.62
N GLY A 590 28.97 -0.08 -13.40
CA GLY A 590 28.68 0.97 -12.42
C GLY A 590 27.34 0.79 -11.72
N ASN A 591 26.52 1.87 -11.65
CA ASN A 591 25.21 1.85 -11.05
C ASN A 591 24.12 1.25 -11.97
N GLY A 592 22.85 1.26 -11.56
CA GLY A 592 21.72 0.80 -12.37
C GLY A 592 21.41 1.69 -13.56
N TYR A 593 20.48 1.25 -14.41
CA TYR A 593 20.04 1.97 -15.62
C TYR A 593 18.55 2.26 -15.57
N GLY A 594 18.13 3.44 -16.04
CA GLY A 594 16.74 3.79 -16.25
C GLY A 594 16.44 4.03 -17.72
N VAL A 595 15.41 3.39 -18.24
CA VAL A 595 14.95 3.52 -19.64
C VAL A 595 13.48 3.89 -19.66
N GLY A 596 13.06 4.74 -20.58
CA GLY A 596 11.62 5.02 -20.80
C GLY A 596 11.29 6.46 -21.13
N TRP A 597 9.99 6.71 -21.09
CA TRP A 597 9.37 8.02 -21.29
C TRP A 597 8.49 8.39 -20.12
N SER A 598 8.54 9.65 -19.69
CA SER A 598 7.57 10.27 -18.78
C SER A 598 7.23 11.68 -19.25
N PRO A 599 5.95 12.09 -19.25
CA PRO A 599 5.56 13.48 -19.47
C PRO A 599 5.85 14.38 -18.26
N GLY A 600 6.36 13.81 -17.16
CA GLY A 600 6.58 14.49 -15.90
C GLY A 600 5.30 14.77 -15.11
N GLY A 601 5.45 15.13 -13.83
CA GLY A 601 4.32 15.48 -12.97
C GLY A 601 3.31 14.36 -12.73
N VAL A 602 3.70 13.11 -12.91
CA VAL A 602 2.82 11.94 -12.71
C VAL A 602 2.81 11.55 -11.25
N SER A 603 1.65 11.65 -10.63
CA SER A 603 1.47 11.41 -9.19
C SER A 603 1.30 9.93 -8.82
N VAL A 604 0.99 9.05 -9.79
CA VAL A 604 0.77 7.62 -9.56
C VAL A 604 1.75 6.83 -10.41
N ASP A 605 2.54 5.99 -9.75
CA ASP A 605 3.45 5.08 -10.43
C ASP A 605 2.67 3.91 -11.04
N PRO A 606 2.71 3.72 -12.38
CA PRO A 606 2.07 2.58 -13.02
C PRO A 606 2.81 1.26 -12.80
N GLY A 607 3.99 1.30 -12.18
CA GLY A 607 4.93 0.19 -12.12
C GLY A 607 5.84 0.12 -13.35
N MET A 608 7.02 -0.45 -13.18
CA MET A 608 7.95 -0.70 -14.28
C MET A 608 7.47 -1.88 -15.15
N ALA A 609 7.76 -1.81 -16.44
CA ALA A 609 7.54 -2.88 -17.41
C ALA A 609 8.87 -3.52 -17.79
N ASP A 610 8.87 -4.80 -18.11
CA ASP A 610 9.98 -5.45 -18.82
C ASP A 610 9.91 -4.97 -20.29
N LEU A 611 10.76 -3.99 -20.66
CA LEU A 611 10.76 -3.40 -21.99
C LEU A 611 11.21 -4.38 -23.05
N SER A 612 12.07 -5.33 -22.71
CA SER A 612 12.52 -6.34 -23.66
C SER A 612 11.39 -7.25 -24.15
N ALA A 613 10.42 -7.51 -23.28
CA ALA A 613 9.19 -8.24 -23.61
C ALA A 613 8.10 -7.30 -24.17
N GLN A 614 7.90 -6.13 -23.53
CA GLN A 614 6.80 -5.21 -23.84
C GLN A 614 6.89 -4.61 -25.24
N LEU A 615 8.09 -4.28 -25.72
CA LEU A 615 8.31 -3.67 -27.03
C LEU A 615 8.00 -4.59 -28.21
N ALA A 616 7.82 -5.88 -27.98
CA ALA A 616 7.42 -6.86 -29.02
C ALA A 616 6.02 -6.57 -29.59
N THR A 617 5.16 -5.87 -28.85
CA THR A 617 3.83 -5.43 -29.28
C THR A 617 3.65 -3.93 -29.02
N PRO A 618 3.02 -3.17 -29.95
CA PRO A 618 2.80 -1.75 -29.72
C PRO A 618 2.01 -1.47 -28.47
N THR A 619 2.56 -0.66 -27.56
CA THR A 619 1.93 -0.22 -26.32
C THR A 619 1.47 1.23 -26.47
N SER A 620 0.15 1.47 -26.41
CA SER A 620 -0.41 2.81 -26.45
C SER A 620 -0.47 3.41 -25.06
N LEU A 621 0.12 4.59 -24.88
CA LEU A 621 -0.01 5.42 -23.70
C LEU A 621 -1.22 6.34 -23.82
N CYS A 622 -1.59 7.02 -22.74
CA CYS A 622 -2.62 8.08 -22.75
C CYS A 622 -1.97 9.43 -22.44
N ALA A 623 -2.68 10.51 -22.78
CA ALA A 623 -2.19 11.86 -22.50
C ALA A 623 -2.19 12.18 -21.00
N THR A 624 -3.12 11.56 -20.25
CA THR A 624 -3.26 11.71 -18.79
C THR A 624 -3.54 10.33 -18.19
N ALA A 625 -2.96 10.04 -17.02
CA ALA A 625 -3.19 8.78 -16.33
C ALA A 625 -4.67 8.54 -16.05
N PHE A 626 -5.12 7.35 -16.34
CA PHE A 626 -6.47 6.88 -16.07
C PHE A 626 -6.41 5.53 -15.36
N LEU A 627 -6.80 5.51 -14.09
CA LEU A 627 -6.72 4.32 -13.24
C LEU A 627 -7.90 3.35 -13.44
N GLY A 628 -8.81 3.71 -14.33
CA GLY A 628 -10.04 2.95 -14.57
C GLY A 628 -11.23 3.45 -13.74
N VAL A 629 -12.42 3.16 -14.25
CA VAL A 629 -13.69 3.43 -13.55
C VAL A 629 -13.94 2.33 -12.54
N ARG A 630 -14.24 2.69 -11.30
CA ARG A 630 -14.53 1.74 -10.23
C ARG A 630 -15.98 1.88 -9.77
N LEU A 631 -16.68 0.75 -9.64
CA LEU A 631 -18.00 0.66 -9.02
C LEU A 631 -17.86 0.00 -7.65
N ASP A 632 -18.51 0.58 -6.64
CA ASP A 632 -18.67 -0.01 -5.31
C ASP A 632 -20.07 0.32 -4.77
N ALA A 633 -20.54 -0.45 -3.78
CA ALA A 633 -21.74 -0.14 -3.03
C ALA A 633 -21.38 0.59 -1.73
N SER A 634 -22.12 1.66 -1.39
CA SER A 634 -21.87 2.47 -0.18
C SER A 634 -21.94 1.66 1.12
N ALA A 635 -22.75 0.61 1.11
CA ALA A 635 -22.95 -0.28 2.26
C ALA A 635 -23.38 -1.67 1.77
N ARG A 636 -23.41 -2.65 2.67
CA ARG A 636 -24.06 -3.95 2.44
C ARG A 636 -25.56 -3.75 2.27
N PRO A 637 -26.23 -4.48 1.34
CA PRO A 637 -27.66 -4.39 1.17
C PRO A 637 -28.39 -5.02 2.38
N VAL A 638 -29.23 -4.23 3.05
CA VAL A 638 -30.08 -4.66 4.16
C VAL A 638 -31.52 -4.43 3.76
N LEU A 639 -32.41 -5.37 4.08
CA LEU A 639 -33.83 -5.24 3.80
C LEU A 639 -34.41 -3.97 4.42
N GLY A 640 -35.20 -3.22 3.66
CA GLY A 640 -35.82 -1.97 4.07
C GLY A 640 -34.88 -0.76 4.05
N THR A 641 -33.66 -0.87 3.52
CA THR A 641 -32.71 0.25 3.41
C THR A 641 -32.50 0.67 1.94
N THR A 642 -31.84 1.82 1.78
CA THR A 642 -31.36 2.27 0.46
C THR A 642 -29.84 2.34 0.53
N ILE A 643 -29.17 1.67 -0.41
CA ILE A 643 -27.72 1.80 -0.65
C ILE A 643 -27.48 2.69 -1.86
N GLN A 644 -26.26 3.22 -1.99
CA GLN A 644 -25.80 3.94 -3.18
C GLN A 644 -24.79 3.08 -3.93
N TRP A 645 -24.99 2.88 -5.20
CA TRP A 645 -23.94 2.48 -6.12
C TRP A 645 -23.07 3.69 -6.40
N GLN A 646 -21.79 3.58 -6.12
CA GLN A 646 -20.82 4.67 -6.23
C GLN A 646 -19.85 4.36 -7.36
N THR A 647 -19.97 5.09 -8.45
CA THR A 647 -18.98 5.06 -9.55
C THR A 647 -17.94 6.12 -9.29
N THR A 648 -16.67 5.73 -9.28
CA THR A 648 -15.52 6.62 -9.04
C THR A 648 -14.49 6.50 -10.16
N GLY A 649 -13.53 7.43 -10.25
CA GLY A 649 -12.52 7.42 -11.30
C GLY A 649 -13.08 7.78 -12.67
N ILE A 650 -14.20 8.49 -12.75
CA ILE A 650 -14.81 8.92 -14.03
C ILE A 650 -13.90 9.97 -14.67
N PRO A 651 -13.51 9.80 -15.95
CA PRO A 651 -12.67 10.74 -16.65
C PRO A 651 -13.28 12.14 -16.75
N ALA A 652 -12.45 13.17 -16.69
CA ALA A 652 -12.89 14.55 -16.91
C ALA A 652 -13.50 14.71 -18.31
N GLY A 653 -14.60 15.47 -18.41
CA GLY A 653 -15.31 15.68 -19.66
C GLY A 653 -16.31 14.57 -20.05
N THR A 654 -16.48 13.55 -19.21
CA THR A 654 -17.51 12.53 -19.38
C THR A 654 -18.89 13.16 -19.25
N GLY A 655 -19.70 13.11 -20.33
CA GLY A 655 -21.04 13.70 -20.37
C GLY A 655 -22.13 12.81 -19.77
N PHE A 656 -21.96 11.48 -19.83
CA PHE A 656 -22.93 10.52 -19.32
C PHE A 656 -22.33 9.13 -19.11
N GLY A 657 -23.04 8.30 -18.34
CA GLY A 657 -22.76 6.89 -18.15
C GLY A 657 -24.02 6.10 -17.86
N ALA A 658 -23.88 4.82 -17.62
CA ALA A 658 -24.97 3.93 -17.24
C ALA A 658 -24.51 2.96 -16.15
N LEU A 659 -25.34 2.76 -15.13
CA LEU A 659 -25.25 1.65 -14.20
C LEU A 659 -26.04 0.47 -14.80
N LEU A 660 -25.35 -0.62 -15.02
CA LEU A 660 -25.91 -1.90 -15.49
C LEU A 660 -26.18 -2.78 -14.29
N LEU A 661 -27.41 -3.22 -14.09
CA LEU A 661 -27.80 -4.10 -12.98
C LEU A 661 -28.39 -5.40 -13.55
N ALA A 662 -27.95 -6.53 -12.99
CA ALA A 662 -28.42 -7.86 -13.36
C ALA A 662 -28.59 -8.76 -12.14
N THR A 663 -29.31 -9.86 -12.31
CA THR A 663 -29.48 -10.88 -11.27
C THR A 663 -28.48 -12.05 -11.41
N ALA A 664 -27.63 -12.00 -12.44
CA ALA A 664 -26.64 -13.02 -12.70
C ALA A 664 -25.33 -12.42 -13.21
N ARG A 665 -24.23 -13.02 -12.80
CA ARG A 665 -22.89 -12.72 -13.27
C ARG A 665 -22.57 -13.50 -14.55
N ALA A 666 -21.93 -12.87 -15.52
CA ALA A 666 -21.37 -13.55 -16.68
C ALA A 666 -20.11 -14.36 -16.26
N THR A 667 -20.14 -15.67 -16.51
CA THR A 667 -19.05 -16.58 -16.19
C THR A 667 -18.80 -17.53 -17.36
N PRO A 668 -17.71 -17.36 -18.13
CA PRO A 668 -16.71 -16.29 -18.04
C PRO A 668 -17.30 -14.92 -18.39
N PRO A 669 -16.64 -13.81 -18.02
CA PRO A 669 -17.07 -12.47 -18.46
C PRO A 669 -16.97 -12.35 -19.98
N VAL A 670 -17.82 -11.51 -20.57
CA VAL A 670 -17.85 -11.32 -22.02
C VAL A 670 -16.81 -10.30 -22.44
N ASP A 671 -15.90 -10.68 -23.34
CA ASP A 671 -14.90 -9.78 -23.92
C ASP A 671 -15.57 -8.80 -24.91
N LEU A 672 -15.40 -7.50 -24.69
CA LEU A 672 -15.99 -6.43 -25.50
C LEU A 672 -15.00 -5.87 -26.56
N THR A 673 -13.85 -6.48 -26.75
CA THR A 673 -12.84 -6.05 -27.74
C THR A 673 -13.42 -6.01 -29.16
N SER A 674 -14.25 -6.97 -29.53
CA SER A 674 -14.91 -7.01 -30.83
C SER A 674 -15.92 -5.84 -31.09
N LEU A 675 -16.37 -5.18 -30.02
CA LEU A 675 -17.22 -3.99 -30.08
C LEU A 675 -16.39 -2.69 -30.06
N GLY A 676 -15.08 -2.75 -30.19
CA GLY A 676 -14.20 -1.58 -30.10
C GLY A 676 -13.90 -1.10 -28.68
N MET A 677 -14.11 -1.94 -27.68
CA MET A 677 -13.80 -1.69 -26.27
C MET A 677 -12.68 -2.63 -25.83
N SER A 678 -11.48 -2.38 -26.33
CA SER A 678 -10.32 -3.25 -26.09
C SER A 678 -9.98 -3.39 -24.61
N GLY A 679 -9.83 -4.65 -24.16
CA GLY A 679 -9.55 -4.98 -22.76
C GLY A 679 -10.72 -4.82 -21.80
N CYS A 680 -11.89 -4.39 -22.29
CA CYS A 680 -13.11 -4.29 -21.48
C CYS A 680 -13.84 -5.62 -21.40
N GLN A 681 -14.43 -5.89 -20.25
CA GLN A 681 -15.23 -7.09 -20.00
C GLN A 681 -16.62 -6.69 -19.49
N LEU A 682 -17.65 -7.43 -19.90
CA LEU A 682 -18.99 -7.33 -19.34
C LEU A 682 -19.19 -8.46 -18.32
N HIS A 683 -19.46 -8.06 -17.09
CA HIS A 683 -19.64 -8.97 -15.97
C HIS A 683 -21.12 -9.29 -15.66
N VAL A 684 -22.06 -8.62 -16.31
CA VAL A 684 -23.50 -8.74 -16.07
C VAL A 684 -24.21 -9.46 -17.21
N VAL A 685 -25.21 -10.27 -16.87
CA VAL A 685 -26.04 -11.01 -17.85
C VAL A 685 -27.41 -10.37 -17.96
N ASN A 686 -27.82 -10.02 -19.18
CA ASN A 686 -29.13 -9.38 -19.47
C ASN A 686 -29.43 -8.20 -18.53
N PRO A 687 -28.55 -7.19 -18.44
CA PRO A 687 -28.72 -6.11 -17.50
C PRO A 687 -29.85 -5.18 -17.86
N ILE A 688 -30.48 -4.60 -16.84
CA ILE A 688 -31.21 -3.33 -16.97
C ILE A 688 -30.20 -2.20 -16.80
N ALA A 689 -30.41 -1.11 -17.55
CA ALA A 689 -29.51 0.05 -17.51
C ALA A 689 -30.23 1.27 -16.91
N SER A 690 -29.57 1.95 -15.98
CA SER A 690 -29.95 3.26 -15.45
C SER A 690 -28.90 4.28 -15.88
N ALA A 691 -29.31 5.29 -16.63
CA ALA A 691 -28.37 6.34 -17.07
C ALA A 691 -28.05 7.30 -15.92
N TYR A 692 -26.80 7.75 -15.85
CA TYR A 692 -26.38 8.78 -14.91
C TYR A 692 -25.58 9.89 -15.60
N VAL A 693 -25.61 11.08 -15.00
CA VAL A 693 -24.76 12.20 -15.39
C VAL A 693 -23.74 12.42 -14.27
N PRO A 694 -22.44 12.31 -14.56
CA PRO A 694 -21.42 12.47 -13.53
C PRO A 694 -21.37 13.89 -12.96
N THR A 695 -21.10 14.00 -11.67
CA THR A 695 -20.76 15.25 -10.99
C THR A 695 -19.25 15.25 -10.70
N GLY A 696 -18.44 15.59 -11.71
CA GLY A 696 -16.98 15.45 -11.62
C GLY A 696 -16.51 13.99 -11.76
N PRO A 697 -15.54 13.50 -10.95
CA PRO A 697 -14.96 12.16 -11.09
C PRO A 697 -15.84 11.06 -10.49
N THR A 698 -17.07 11.36 -10.08
CA THR A 698 -17.96 10.43 -9.38
C THR A 698 -19.40 10.48 -9.89
N ALA A 699 -20.14 9.39 -9.67
CA ALA A 699 -21.59 9.32 -9.79
C ALA A 699 -22.16 8.44 -8.69
N GLN A 700 -23.42 8.68 -8.30
CA GLN A 700 -24.12 7.90 -7.28
C GLN A 700 -25.53 7.58 -7.76
N GLU A 701 -25.91 6.32 -7.66
CA GLU A 701 -27.22 5.83 -8.03
C GLU A 701 -27.86 5.07 -6.87
N PRO A 702 -29.04 5.48 -6.39
CA PRO A 702 -29.68 4.84 -5.26
C PRO A 702 -30.31 3.49 -5.66
N LEU A 703 -30.14 2.49 -4.81
CA LEU A 703 -30.89 1.23 -4.87
C LEU A 703 -31.69 1.04 -3.59
N ALA A 704 -33.00 1.22 -3.67
CA ALA A 704 -33.90 0.93 -2.57
C ALA A 704 -34.12 -0.60 -2.46
N ILE A 705 -33.86 -1.16 -1.30
CA ILE A 705 -34.02 -2.59 -1.01
C ILE A 705 -35.34 -2.77 -0.26
N PRO A 706 -36.35 -3.41 -0.86
CA PRO A 706 -37.62 -3.63 -0.17
C PRO A 706 -37.46 -4.44 1.11
N ASN A 707 -38.27 -4.17 2.11
CA ASN A 707 -38.31 -4.98 3.33
C ASN A 707 -39.12 -6.27 3.07
N ALA A 708 -38.61 -7.13 2.22
CA ALA A 708 -39.25 -8.38 1.80
C ALA A 708 -38.33 -9.57 2.07
N PRO A 709 -38.65 -10.48 3.01
CA PRO A 709 -37.83 -11.66 3.32
C PRO A 709 -37.50 -12.54 2.12
N ALA A 710 -38.36 -12.53 1.09
CA ALA A 710 -38.10 -13.28 -0.16
C ALA A 710 -36.84 -12.80 -0.92
N LEU A 711 -36.30 -11.65 -0.59
CA LEU A 711 -35.06 -11.14 -1.17
C LEU A 711 -33.79 -11.64 -0.45
N ILE A 712 -33.94 -12.38 0.64
CA ILE A 712 -32.81 -13.00 1.31
C ILE A 712 -32.15 -14.02 0.37
N GLY A 713 -30.86 -13.89 0.13
CA GLY A 713 -30.09 -14.70 -0.82
C GLY A 713 -30.20 -14.24 -2.29
N PHE A 714 -30.93 -13.16 -2.56
CA PHE A 714 -31.03 -12.61 -3.91
C PHE A 714 -29.71 -11.90 -4.28
N VAL A 715 -29.19 -12.16 -5.46
CA VAL A 715 -27.94 -11.57 -5.95
C VAL A 715 -28.27 -10.43 -6.93
N VAL A 716 -27.62 -9.30 -6.72
CA VAL A 716 -27.60 -8.20 -7.68
C VAL A 716 -26.16 -7.94 -8.09
N VAL A 717 -25.88 -8.01 -9.38
CA VAL A 717 -24.57 -7.69 -9.95
C VAL A 717 -24.69 -6.32 -10.62
N GLY A 718 -23.77 -5.41 -10.25
CA GLY A 718 -23.69 -4.08 -10.83
C GLY A 718 -22.42 -3.93 -11.67
N GLN A 719 -22.48 -3.12 -12.72
CA GLN A 719 -21.32 -2.68 -13.48
C GLN A 719 -21.58 -1.29 -14.06
N ALA A 720 -20.63 -0.37 -13.92
CA ALA A 720 -20.74 0.95 -14.55
C ALA A 720 -20.16 0.94 -15.96
N LEU A 721 -20.87 1.62 -16.87
CA LEU A 721 -20.43 1.92 -18.22
C LEU A 721 -20.32 3.44 -18.33
N THR A 722 -19.17 3.96 -18.76
CA THR A 722 -18.91 5.41 -18.80
C THR A 722 -18.48 5.82 -20.21
N TYR A 723 -19.09 6.87 -20.76
CA TYR A 723 -18.77 7.37 -22.10
C TYR A 723 -17.54 8.31 -22.04
N SER A 724 -16.43 7.83 -22.58
CA SER A 724 -15.12 8.52 -22.60
C SER A 724 -14.40 8.26 -23.93
N PRO A 725 -14.79 8.94 -25.01
CA PRO A 725 -14.34 8.67 -26.38
C PRO A 725 -12.82 8.52 -26.58
N PRO A 726 -11.95 9.24 -25.85
CA PRO A 726 -10.51 9.10 -26.05
C PRO A 726 -9.91 7.77 -25.59
N LEU A 727 -10.63 7.00 -24.77
CA LEU A 727 -10.06 5.81 -24.10
C LEU A 727 -10.29 4.51 -24.88
N THR A 728 -11.34 4.44 -25.68
CA THR A 728 -11.61 3.27 -26.53
C THR A 728 -12.22 3.71 -27.87
N PRO A 729 -12.08 2.94 -28.95
CA PRO A 729 -12.68 3.29 -30.24
C PRO A 729 -14.19 3.46 -30.21
N LEU A 730 -14.93 2.67 -29.41
CA LEU A 730 -16.38 2.84 -29.22
C LEU A 730 -16.70 4.02 -28.30
N GLY A 731 -15.75 4.52 -27.56
CA GLY A 731 -15.89 5.63 -26.62
C GLY A 731 -16.44 5.24 -25.25
N PHE A 732 -16.58 3.96 -24.93
CA PHE A 732 -17.03 3.50 -23.62
C PHE A 732 -15.94 2.73 -22.87
N VAL A 733 -15.94 2.87 -21.55
CA VAL A 733 -15.16 2.06 -20.63
C VAL A 733 -16.07 1.44 -19.57
N THR A 734 -15.71 0.23 -19.09
CA THR A 734 -16.43 -0.47 -18.03
C THR A 734 -15.66 -0.43 -16.72
N SER A 735 -16.39 -0.40 -15.61
CA SER A 735 -15.83 -0.64 -14.27
C SER A 735 -15.56 -2.14 -14.04
N ASN A 736 -15.02 -2.46 -12.84
CA ASN A 736 -15.21 -3.77 -12.21
C ASN A 736 -16.71 -4.07 -12.06
N GLY A 737 -17.04 -5.33 -11.86
CA GLY A 737 -18.40 -5.77 -11.52
C GLY A 737 -18.61 -5.81 -10.01
#